data_0e7a30a8e221698edec9c8276911ff7b
#
_entry.id   0e7a30a8e221698edec9c8276911ff7b
#
_cell.length_a   1.000
_cell.length_b   1.000
_cell.length_c   1.000
_cell.angle_alpha   90.00
_cell.angle_beta   90.00
_cell.angle_gamma   90.00
#
_symmetry.space_group_name_H-M   'P 1'
#
loop_
_entity.id
_entity.type
_entity.pdbx_description
1 polymer ?
#
loop_
_entity_poly.entity_id
_entity_poly.type
_entity_poly.pdbx_seq_one_letter_code
_entity_poly.pdbx_strand_id
1 'polypeptide(L)'
;VCKDQKQFYLTFMKKIMYVICFAGIVVQSCNHPQPVTDNPFLIPFDTPFEVPPFDKIQNRHYLPAFREGIKEQEAEIQAILKNPEAPTFANTIEAMEKSGQLLNKVSYVFFNLREANTNDSINAIAEEIMPEITAHTDGINLNAELFARIKTVYDNQDKENLTTEQKMVLKKYYNNFVRGGANLSAEDKEKFKKINSELALLSLKFGANQLHETNTYRLVIDNEKDLSGLPQGVIAAAAETAKENGLEGKWVFTLQNPSIMPFLQYADNRNLREQIYKAYIDRGSQDNAYNNWANISKMVSLRVQKARLLGFPDYASYVLDDNMAKNSENVYQLCNRIWEAALPISRQEARELQKMIDKTGGRFKLAPWDWRYYAEKLKKEKYGLNETEISQYFPLEEVRKGAFYVANKLYGLTFEQLDNLPLPHPEALAFEVKDADGKHIGIYYADYFPRAGKSSGAWMDAFRPQSKLLNSSPVITNVCNFTKPAGDMPALLTFDEACTLFHEFGHALHGLLSECTYPSVAGTSVARDFVELPSQVMENWAGDPEVLKIYTHHWQTGEPMPQELIDKIQNSSHFNQGFVVTEFMSAALLDMAYHTIQNSDPIDAEKFEKEVLDKIGLIPEITVRYRSPYFGHIFNGGYSAGYYAYTWAEVLDADAFAAFKETGDIFNPEKAKAFRENILSRGGSDDPMKLYKQFRGKEPGIEPLLERKGLKK
;
A
#
# COMPACT_ATOMS: atom_id res chain seq x y z
N VAL A 1 42.34 -39.45 -57.63
CA VAL A 1 41.63 -38.28 -57.04
C VAL A 1 40.27 -38.69 -56.49
N CYS A 2 39.76 -39.89 -56.72
CA CYS A 2 38.40 -40.29 -56.32
C CYS A 2 38.31 -41.30 -55.15
N LYS A 3 39.43 -41.63 -54.49
CA LYS A 3 39.48 -42.55 -53.33
C LYS A 3 39.62 -41.82 -51.98
N ASP A 4 40.23 -40.65 -51.99
CA ASP A 4 40.48 -39.91 -50.74
C ASP A 4 39.23 -39.12 -50.19
N GLN A 5 38.33 -38.78 -51.05
CA GLN A 5 37.07 -38.08 -50.56
C GLN A 5 36.10 -38.99 -49.80
N LYS A 6 36.07 -40.31 -50.10
CA LYS A 6 35.23 -41.27 -49.36
C LYS A 6 35.78 -41.60 -47.99
N GLN A 7 37.12 -41.56 -47.79
CA GLN A 7 37.69 -41.82 -46.48
C GLN A 7 37.57 -40.60 -45.53
N PHE A 8 37.59 -39.40 -46.08
CA PHE A 8 37.37 -38.16 -45.30
C PHE A 8 35.91 -38.03 -44.81
N TYR A 9 34.94 -38.42 -45.67
CA TYR A 9 33.51 -38.40 -45.27
C TYR A 9 33.19 -39.49 -44.24
N LEU A 10 33.75 -40.65 -44.29
CA LEU A 10 33.56 -41.74 -43.33
C LEU A 10 34.21 -41.43 -41.97
N THR A 11 35.32 -40.70 -41.91
CA THR A 11 36.02 -40.29 -40.69
C THR A 11 35.28 -39.08 -40.03
N PHE A 12 34.73 -38.21 -40.86
CA PHE A 12 33.90 -37.05 -40.38
C PHE A 12 32.54 -37.50 -39.85
N MET A 13 31.87 -38.42 -40.51
CA MET A 13 30.60 -39.01 -40.03
C MET A 13 30.77 -39.84 -38.76
N LYS A 14 31.89 -40.56 -38.58
CA LYS A 14 32.15 -41.26 -37.31
C LYS A 14 32.44 -40.31 -36.16
N LYS A 15 33.08 -39.15 -36.36
CA LYS A 15 33.25 -38.13 -35.33
C LYS A 15 31.97 -37.41 -34.97
N ILE A 16 31.06 -37.16 -35.92
CA ILE A 16 29.75 -36.59 -35.66
C ILE A 16 28.84 -37.58 -34.91
N MET A 17 28.91 -38.88 -35.22
CA MET A 17 28.15 -39.92 -34.52
C MET A 17 28.60 -40.12 -33.07
N TYR A 18 29.89 -39.94 -32.75
CA TYR A 18 30.41 -39.95 -31.38
C TYR A 18 30.05 -38.69 -30.58
N VAL A 19 29.92 -37.51 -31.21
CA VAL A 19 29.48 -36.28 -30.57
C VAL A 19 27.97 -36.31 -30.32
N ILE A 20 27.18 -36.91 -31.21
CA ILE A 20 25.70 -37.05 -31.01
C ILE A 20 25.38 -38.10 -29.95
N CYS A 21 26.19 -39.19 -29.81
CA CYS A 21 25.99 -40.17 -28.72
C CYS A 21 26.44 -39.63 -27.35
N PHE A 22 27.36 -38.65 -27.27
CA PHE A 22 27.73 -38.01 -25.98
C PHE A 22 26.84 -36.84 -25.62
N ALA A 23 26.20 -36.16 -26.58
CA ALA A 23 25.20 -35.15 -26.34
C ALA A 23 23.83 -35.73 -25.97
N GLY A 24 23.55 -37.00 -26.31
CA GLY A 24 22.30 -37.70 -25.95
C GLY A 24 22.24 -38.26 -24.52
N ILE A 25 23.36 -38.21 -23.75
CA ILE A 25 23.39 -38.72 -22.36
C ILE A 25 23.36 -37.58 -21.31
N VAL A 26 23.42 -36.31 -21.73
CA VAL A 26 23.45 -35.17 -20.81
C VAL A 26 22.08 -34.41 -20.75
N VAL A 27 21.04 -34.83 -21.49
CA VAL A 27 19.73 -34.18 -21.49
C VAL A 27 18.61 -35.14 -21.01
N GLN A 28 18.94 -36.07 -20.13
CA GLN A 28 17.97 -36.67 -19.21
C GLN A 28 18.42 -36.40 -17.78
N SER A 29 18.59 -35.12 -17.45
CA SER A 29 18.27 -34.65 -16.09
C SER A 29 16.77 -34.74 -15.97
N CYS A 30 16.30 -35.88 -15.53
CA CYS A 30 14.94 -36.06 -15.08
C CYS A 30 14.65 -34.94 -14.09
N ASN A 31 13.78 -34.00 -14.46
CA ASN A 31 12.98 -33.29 -13.49
C ASN A 31 12.14 -34.38 -12.77
N HIS A 32 12.75 -35.09 -11.85
CA HIS A 32 11.98 -35.74 -10.81
C HIS A 32 11.42 -34.58 -9.98
N PRO A 33 10.11 -34.45 -9.81
CA PRO A 33 9.58 -33.58 -8.77
C PRO A 33 10.29 -34.00 -7.48
N GLN A 34 11.06 -33.08 -6.89
CA GLN A 34 11.63 -33.25 -5.56
C GLN A 34 10.49 -33.68 -4.64
N PRO A 35 10.69 -34.61 -3.74
CA PRO A 35 9.62 -35.06 -2.86
C PRO A 35 9.05 -33.86 -2.10
N VAL A 36 7.75 -33.77 -2.01
CA VAL A 36 6.94 -32.73 -1.38
C VAL A 36 7.38 -32.43 0.09
N THR A 37 8.13 -33.33 0.69
CA THR A 37 8.69 -33.25 2.05
C THR A 37 9.71 -32.13 2.31
N ASP A 38 10.24 -31.48 1.25
CA ASP A 38 11.24 -30.40 1.40
C ASP A 38 10.62 -28.98 1.26
N ASN A 39 9.30 -28.87 1.15
CA ASN A 39 8.64 -27.57 1.01
C ASN A 39 8.23 -27.02 2.40
N PRO A 40 8.82 -25.87 2.86
CA PRO A 40 8.54 -25.32 4.18
C PRO A 40 7.07 -24.97 4.40
N PHE A 41 6.30 -24.67 3.36
CA PHE A 41 4.87 -24.35 3.49
C PHE A 41 4.00 -25.57 3.89
N LEU A 42 4.43 -26.78 3.54
CA LEU A 42 3.65 -28.02 3.76
C LEU A 42 3.82 -28.61 5.17
N ILE A 43 4.62 -27.97 6.00
CA ILE A 43 4.84 -28.34 7.39
C ILE A 43 4.60 -27.13 8.29
N PRO A 44 4.32 -27.30 9.60
CA PRO A 44 4.33 -26.19 10.55
C PRO A 44 5.69 -25.47 10.52
N PHE A 45 5.66 -24.15 10.63
CA PHE A 45 6.91 -23.38 10.74
C PHE A 45 7.58 -23.67 12.09
N ASP A 46 8.82 -24.16 12.07
CA ASP A 46 9.64 -24.52 13.22
C ASP A 46 10.50 -23.36 13.77
N THR A 47 10.18 -22.14 13.35
CA THR A 47 10.85 -20.91 13.73
C THR A 47 10.27 -20.36 15.06
N PRO A 48 11.03 -19.56 15.82
CA PRO A 48 10.46 -18.86 16.98
C PRO A 48 9.21 -18.07 16.59
N PHE A 49 8.17 -18.09 17.40
CA PHE A 49 6.87 -17.46 17.15
C PHE A 49 6.16 -17.94 15.86
N GLU A 50 6.62 -19.05 15.28
CA GLU A 50 6.07 -19.59 14.01
C GLU A 50 6.06 -18.57 12.88
N VAL A 51 7.07 -17.68 12.81
CA VAL A 51 7.23 -16.74 11.68
C VAL A 51 7.66 -17.49 10.43
N PRO A 52 7.39 -16.98 9.21
CA PRO A 52 7.82 -17.64 7.99
C PRO A 52 9.35 -17.86 7.96
N PRO A 53 9.84 -19.05 7.61
CA PRO A 53 11.27 -19.33 7.50
C PRO A 53 11.82 -18.77 6.18
N PHE A 54 11.93 -17.44 6.08
CA PHE A 54 12.29 -16.72 4.84
C PHE A 54 13.63 -17.20 4.26
N ASP A 55 14.57 -17.64 5.09
CA ASP A 55 15.86 -18.19 4.72
C ASP A 55 15.78 -19.58 4.03
N LYS A 56 14.68 -20.33 4.30
CA LYS A 56 14.46 -21.67 3.72
C LYS A 56 13.49 -21.65 2.53
N ILE A 57 12.69 -20.59 2.39
CA ILE A 57 11.70 -20.45 1.30
C ILE A 57 12.43 -20.11 -0.01
N GLN A 58 12.08 -20.83 -1.08
CA GLN A 58 12.62 -20.65 -2.42
C GLN A 58 11.49 -20.55 -3.44
N ASN A 59 11.72 -19.90 -4.58
CA ASN A 59 10.73 -19.73 -5.65
C ASN A 59 10.04 -21.03 -6.07
N ARG A 60 10.76 -22.15 -6.12
CA ARG A 60 10.22 -23.49 -6.45
C ARG A 60 9.17 -24.02 -5.47
N HIS A 61 9.07 -23.44 -4.27
CA HIS A 61 8.16 -23.90 -3.25
C HIS A 61 6.73 -23.35 -3.42
N TYR A 62 6.59 -22.18 -4.08
CA TYR A 62 5.30 -21.48 -4.13
C TYR A 62 4.23 -22.22 -4.93
N LEU A 63 4.47 -22.54 -6.22
CA LEU A 63 3.45 -23.20 -7.06
C LEU A 63 2.94 -24.51 -6.46
N PRO A 64 3.81 -25.45 -5.99
CA PRO A 64 3.34 -26.67 -5.34
C PRO A 64 2.51 -26.40 -4.08
N ALA A 65 2.91 -25.39 -3.25
CA ALA A 65 2.18 -25.06 -2.03
C ALA A 65 0.83 -24.41 -2.32
N PHE A 66 0.75 -23.53 -3.30
CA PHE A 66 -0.51 -22.95 -3.75
C PHE A 66 -1.49 -24.05 -4.23
N ARG A 67 -1.03 -24.93 -5.11
CA ARG A 67 -1.87 -26.00 -5.66
C ARG A 67 -2.33 -26.99 -4.61
N GLU A 68 -1.47 -27.36 -3.65
CA GLU A 68 -1.90 -28.20 -2.53
C GLU A 68 -2.88 -27.44 -1.61
N GLY A 69 -2.64 -26.15 -1.34
CA GLY A 69 -3.55 -25.33 -0.54
C GLY A 69 -4.93 -25.16 -1.19
N ILE A 70 -5.02 -25.00 -2.51
CA ILE A 70 -6.27 -25.00 -3.27
C ILE A 70 -6.99 -26.34 -3.09
N LYS A 71 -6.29 -27.44 -3.29
CA LYS A 71 -6.84 -28.79 -3.19
C LYS A 71 -7.32 -29.11 -1.77
N GLU A 72 -6.57 -28.72 -0.72
CA GLU A 72 -6.98 -28.88 0.67
C GLU A 72 -8.26 -28.09 0.95
N GLN A 73 -8.31 -26.81 0.56
CA GLN A 73 -9.50 -25.99 0.78
C GLN A 73 -10.72 -26.51 0.00
N GLU A 74 -10.54 -27.01 -1.23
CA GLU A 74 -11.63 -27.68 -1.95
C GLU A 74 -12.20 -28.86 -1.18
N ALA A 75 -11.35 -29.71 -0.58
CA ALA A 75 -11.78 -30.85 0.23
C ALA A 75 -12.51 -30.39 1.51
N GLU A 76 -12.05 -29.33 2.17
CA GLU A 76 -12.69 -28.72 3.34
C GLU A 76 -14.08 -28.16 3.00
N ILE A 77 -14.20 -27.42 1.88
CA ILE A 77 -15.50 -26.91 1.38
C ILE A 77 -16.43 -28.08 1.05
N GLN A 78 -15.93 -29.14 0.42
CA GLN A 78 -16.74 -30.36 0.17
C GLN A 78 -17.19 -31.02 1.45
N ALA A 79 -16.41 -31.02 2.53
CA ALA A 79 -16.83 -31.54 3.84
C ALA A 79 -17.98 -30.71 4.44
N ILE A 80 -17.92 -29.36 4.30
CA ILE A 80 -19.02 -28.46 4.72
C ILE A 80 -20.30 -28.78 3.93
N LEU A 81 -20.20 -28.95 2.62
CA LEU A 81 -21.35 -29.25 1.75
C LEU A 81 -22.00 -30.61 2.06
N LYS A 82 -21.18 -31.63 2.37
CA LYS A 82 -21.62 -32.99 2.69
C LYS A 82 -22.11 -33.17 4.12
N ASN A 83 -22.01 -32.15 4.97
CA ASN A 83 -22.50 -32.23 6.34
C ASN A 83 -24.04 -32.42 6.33
N PRO A 84 -24.55 -33.53 6.86
CA PRO A 84 -25.98 -33.83 6.83
C PRO A 84 -26.82 -33.03 7.82
N GLU A 85 -26.18 -32.36 8.76
CA GLU A 85 -26.85 -31.51 9.76
C GLU A 85 -27.39 -30.22 9.14
N ALA A 86 -28.44 -29.69 9.73
CA ALA A 86 -28.96 -28.38 9.36
C ALA A 86 -27.86 -27.31 9.47
N PRO A 87 -27.79 -26.36 8.51
CA PRO A 87 -26.80 -25.31 8.56
C PRO A 87 -26.92 -24.45 9.83
N THR A 88 -25.81 -24.30 10.54
CA THR A 88 -25.63 -23.42 11.71
C THR A 88 -24.42 -22.54 11.51
N PHE A 89 -24.26 -21.51 12.34
CA PHE A 89 -23.05 -20.69 12.34
C PHE A 89 -21.78 -21.56 12.51
N ALA A 90 -21.80 -22.51 13.46
CA ALA A 90 -20.64 -23.35 13.75
C ALA A 90 -20.26 -24.29 12.61
N ASN A 91 -21.26 -24.99 12.02
CA ASN A 91 -20.98 -26.03 10.99
C ASN A 91 -20.88 -25.45 9.56
N THR A 92 -21.09 -24.17 9.40
CA THR A 92 -21.03 -23.53 8.07
C THR A 92 -20.05 -22.33 8.09
N ILE A 93 -20.32 -21.29 8.87
CA ILE A 93 -19.51 -20.05 8.85
C ILE A 93 -18.16 -20.25 9.56
N GLU A 94 -18.17 -20.78 10.80
CA GLU A 94 -16.93 -21.06 11.54
C GLU A 94 -16.10 -22.16 10.87
N ALA A 95 -16.75 -23.12 10.21
CA ALA A 95 -16.04 -24.11 9.40
C ALA A 95 -15.34 -23.47 8.19
N MET A 96 -15.94 -22.47 7.57
CA MET A 96 -15.29 -21.69 6.50
C MET A 96 -14.13 -20.83 7.04
N GLU A 97 -14.26 -20.20 8.21
CA GLU A 97 -13.16 -19.46 8.87
C GLU A 97 -11.94 -20.36 9.15
N LYS A 98 -12.17 -21.63 9.40
CA LYS A 98 -11.12 -22.65 9.63
C LYS A 98 -10.54 -23.23 8.35
N SER A 99 -11.19 -23.02 7.19
CA SER A 99 -10.74 -23.59 5.91
C SER A 99 -9.63 -22.76 5.25
N GLY A 100 -8.86 -23.39 4.36
CA GLY A 100 -7.86 -22.74 3.51
C GLY A 100 -6.61 -22.27 4.25
N GLN A 101 -6.26 -22.85 5.40
CA GLN A 101 -5.12 -22.39 6.20
C GLN A 101 -3.79 -22.48 5.42
N LEU A 102 -3.56 -23.52 4.63
CA LEU A 102 -2.36 -23.66 3.81
C LEU A 102 -2.35 -22.60 2.67
N LEU A 103 -3.47 -22.43 1.99
CA LEU A 103 -3.59 -21.44 0.92
C LEU A 103 -3.35 -20.01 1.45
N ASN A 104 -3.91 -19.68 2.60
CA ASN A 104 -3.70 -18.39 3.26
C ASN A 104 -2.23 -18.22 3.67
N LYS A 105 -1.60 -19.23 4.28
CA LYS A 105 -0.20 -19.20 4.70
C LYS A 105 0.75 -18.91 3.53
N VAL A 106 0.59 -19.58 2.40
CA VAL A 106 1.44 -19.33 1.23
C VAL A 106 1.12 -17.98 0.57
N SER A 107 -0.16 -17.60 0.53
CA SER A 107 -0.61 -16.33 -0.07
C SER A 107 -0.06 -15.12 0.69
N TYR A 108 -0.16 -15.11 2.00
CA TYR A 108 0.38 -14.01 2.83
C TYR A 108 1.88 -13.82 2.61
N VAL A 109 2.66 -14.90 2.58
CA VAL A 109 4.10 -14.78 2.34
C VAL A 109 4.41 -14.36 0.91
N PHE A 110 3.78 -14.99 -0.07
CA PHE A 110 4.07 -14.76 -1.48
C PHE A 110 3.74 -13.33 -1.91
N PHE A 111 2.51 -12.87 -1.63
CA PHE A 111 2.07 -11.55 -2.11
C PHE A 111 2.77 -10.42 -1.37
N ASN A 112 3.05 -10.56 -0.08
CA ASN A 112 3.89 -9.60 0.65
C ASN A 112 5.29 -9.48 0.02
N LEU A 113 5.96 -10.61 -0.23
CA LEU A 113 7.29 -10.59 -0.85
C LEU A 113 7.25 -10.13 -2.31
N ARG A 114 6.17 -10.40 -3.03
CA ARG A 114 5.99 -9.89 -4.38
C ARG A 114 5.92 -8.36 -4.42
N GLU A 115 5.28 -7.72 -3.46
CA GLU A 115 5.23 -6.25 -3.38
C GLU A 115 6.54 -5.65 -2.83
N ALA A 116 7.19 -6.33 -1.88
CA ALA A 116 8.36 -5.79 -1.19
C ALA A 116 9.71 -6.24 -1.78
N ASN A 117 9.78 -7.37 -2.49
CA ASN A 117 11.03 -7.96 -2.97
C ASN A 117 10.86 -8.82 -4.21
N THR A 118 10.18 -8.30 -5.24
CA THR A 118 9.90 -9.03 -6.47
C THR A 118 11.13 -9.20 -7.37
N ASN A 119 11.04 -10.16 -8.26
CA ASN A 119 11.94 -10.40 -9.39
C ASN A 119 11.18 -11.11 -10.52
N ASP A 120 11.82 -11.30 -11.67
CA ASP A 120 11.18 -11.90 -12.84
C ASP A 120 10.59 -13.29 -12.55
N SER A 121 11.25 -14.09 -11.71
CA SER A 121 10.75 -15.42 -11.32
C SER A 121 9.49 -15.34 -10.45
N ILE A 122 9.43 -14.41 -9.49
CA ILE A 122 8.25 -14.19 -8.66
C ILE A 122 7.09 -13.66 -9.51
N ASN A 123 7.36 -12.74 -10.44
CA ASN A 123 6.35 -12.24 -11.35
C ASN A 123 5.81 -13.35 -12.27
N ALA A 124 6.65 -14.21 -12.81
CA ALA A 124 6.23 -15.36 -13.62
C ALA A 124 5.36 -16.34 -12.81
N ILE A 125 5.71 -16.62 -11.54
CA ILE A 125 4.90 -17.43 -10.64
C ILE A 125 3.52 -16.77 -10.41
N ALA A 126 3.49 -15.45 -10.19
CA ALA A 126 2.24 -14.71 -10.00
C ALA A 126 1.33 -14.79 -11.23
N GLU A 127 1.89 -14.62 -12.43
CA GLU A 127 1.15 -14.75 -13.70
C GLU A 127 0.57 -16.16 -13.89
N GLU A 128 1.31 -17.21 -13.49
CA GLU A 128 0.87 -18.60 -13.60
C GLU A 128 -0.22 -18.94 -12.57
N ILE A 129 -0.05 -18.52 -11.30
CA ILE A 129 -0.95 -18.98 -10.21
C ILE A 129 -2.22 -18.13 -10.08
N MET A 130 -2.20 -16.84 -10.48
CA MET A 130 -3.33 -15.94 -10.29
C MET A 130 -4.62 -16.43 -10.98
N PRO A 131 -4.60 -16.98 -12.20
CA PRO A 131 -5.79 -17.59 -12.79
C PRO A 131 -6.33 -18.77 -11.98
N GLU A 132 -5.46 -19.61 -11.40
CA GLU A 132 -5.87 -20.76 -10.59
C GLU A 132 -6.54 -20.30 -9.28
N ILE A 133 -5.94 -19.32 -8.58
CA ILE A 133 -6.51 -18.72 -7.36
C ILE A 133 -7.86 -18.05 -7.67
N THR A 134 -7.93 -17.29 -8.76
CA THR A 134 -9.17 -16.61 -9.16
C THR A 134 -10.27 -17.62 -9.47
N ALA A 135 -9.96 -18.67 -10.23
CA ALA A 135 -10.91 -19.73 -10.55
C ALA A 135 -11.40 -20.48 -9.29
N HIS A 136 -10.49 -20.74 -8.34
CA HIS A 136 -10.80 -21.37 -7.07
C HIS A 136 -11.74 -20.48 -6.22
N THR A 137 -11.41 -19.20 -6.08
CA THR A 137 -12.23 -18.21 -5.34
C THR A 137 -13.61 -18.06 -5.96
N ASP A 138 -13.68 -17.96 -7.30
CA ASP A 138 -14.96 -17.94 -8.03
C ASP A 138 -15.73 -19.25 -7.84
N GLY A 139 -15.02 -20.39 -7.81
CA GLY A 139 -15.61 -21.70 -7.54
C GLY A 139 -16.33 -21.76 -6.19
N ILE A 140 -15.76 -21.15 -5.16
CA ILE A 140 -16.37 -21.03 -3.83
C ILE A 140 -17.54 -20.03 -3.85
N ASN A 141 -17.30 -18.79 -4.27
CA ASN A 141 -18.27 -17.70 -4.18
C ASN A 141 -19.50 -17.91 -5.08
N LEU A 142 -19.36 -18.65 -6.18
CA LEU A 142 -20.45 -18.97 -7.12
C LEU A 142 -21.13 -20.31 -6.81
N ASN A 143 -20.70 -21.01 -5.75
CA ASN A 143 -21.27 -22.30 -5.36
C ASN A 143 -22.67 -22.10 -4.76
N ALA A 144 -23.69 -22.58 -5.48
CA ALA A 144 -25.08 -22.39 -5.09
C ALA A 144 -25.47 -23.16 -3.82
N GLU A 145 -24.91 -24.38 -3.59
CA GLU A 145 -25.19 -25.18 -2.41
C GLU A 145 -24.57 -24.56 -1.15
N LEU A 146 -23.32 -24.05 -1.27
CA LEU A 146 -22.66 -23.37 -0.17
C LEU A 146 -23.38 -22.06 0.17
N PHE A 147 -23.80 -21.29 -0.83
CA PHE A 147 -24.59 -20.10 -0.62
C PHE A 147 -25.94 -20.40 0.04
N ALA A 148 -26.62 -21.49 -0.35
CA ALA A 148 -27.86 -21.90 0.29
C ALA A 148 -27.68 -22.21 1.79
N ARG A 149 -26.55 -22.85 2.18
CA ARG A 149 -26.22 -23.06 3.59
C ARG A 149 -25.97 -21.74 4.33
N ILE A 150 -25.14 -20.84 3.76
CA ILE A 150 -24.88 -19.51 4.35
C ILE A 150 -26.15 -18.70 4.50
N LYS A 151 -26.99 -18.68 3.45
CA LYS A 151 -28.28 -17.98 3.47
C LYS A 151 -29.23 -18.55 4.55
N THR A 152 -29.25 -19.86 4.72
CA THR A 152 -30.05 -20.50 5.78
C THR A 152 -29.61 -20.03 7.17
N VAL A 153 -28.30 -19.94 7.44
CA VAL A 153 -27.78 -19.41 8.70
C VAL A 153 -28.14 -17.92 8.83
N TYR A 154 -27.98 -17.13 7.75
CA TYR A 154 -28.29 -15.70 7.74
C TYR A 154 -29.77 -15.42 8.04
N ASP A 155 -30.69 -16.14 7.38
CA ASP A 155 -32.13 -15.98 7.57
C ASP A 155 -32.59 -16.43 8.97
N ASN A 156 -31.83 -17.31 9.65
CA ASN A 156 -32.16 -17.84 10.99
C ASN A 156 -31.29 -17.27 12.13
N GLN A 157 -30.46 -16.26 11.86
CA GLN A 157 -29.47 -15.73 12.82
C GLN A 157 -30.06 -15.34 14.20
N ASP A 158 -31.30 -14.88 14.23
CA ASP A 158 -31.98 -14.51 15.49
C ASP A 158 -32.33 -15.71 16.37
N LYS A 159 -32.27 -16.95 15.83
CA LYS A 159 -32.51 -18.18 16.56
C LYS A 159 -31.26 -18.77 17.20
N GLU A 160 -30.07 -18.34 16.77
CA GLU A 160 -28.79 -18.94 17.20
C GLU A 160 -28.09 -18.16 18.35
N ASN A 161 -28.68 -17.07 18.86
CA ASN A 161 -28.07 -16.23 19.91
C ASN A 161 -26.62 -15.78 19.57
N LEU A 162 -26.34 -15.43 18.31
CA LEU A 162 -25.03 -15.01 17.85
C LEU A 162 -24.54 -13.74 18.55
N THR A 163 -23.25 -13.70 18.87
CA THR A 163 -22.58 -12.46 19.33
C THR A 163 -22.57 -11.40 18.23
N THR A 164 -22.26 -10.17 18.58
CA THR A 164 -22.12 -9.07 17.59
C THR A 164 -21.08 -9.40 16.53
N GLU A 165 -19.91 -9.93 16.95
CA GLU A 165 -18.84 -10.34 16.04
C GLU A 165 -19.31 -11.44 15.09
N GLN A 166 -19.96 -12.48 15.60
CA GLN A 166 -20.51 -13.55 14.77
C GLN A 166 -21.54 -13.05 13.75
N LYS A 167 -22.40 -12.10 14.12
CA LYS A 167 -23.34 -11.46 13.18
C LYS A 167 -22.60 -10.67 12.09
N MET A 168 -21.52 -9.99 12.44
CA MET A 168 -20.70 -9.27 11.45
C MET A 168 -19.97 -10.22 10.51
N VAL A 169 -19.39 -11.31 11.02
CA VAL A 169 -18.77 -12.36 10.20
C VAL A 169 -19.81 -12.99 9.26
N LEU A 170 -20.97 -13.38 9.77
CA LEU A 170 -22.07 -13.94 8.96
C LEU A 170 -22.52 -12.97 7.86
N LYS A 171 -22.72 -11.70 8.21
CA LYS A 171 -23.06 -10.62 7.25
C LYS A 171 -21.99 -10.49 6.18
N LYS A 172 -20.71 -10.52 6.57
CA LYS A 172 -19.57 -10.45 5.64
C LYS A 172 -19.59 -11.61 4.66
N TYR A 173 -19.75 -12.85 5.13
CA TYR A 173 -19.86 -14.01 4.24
C TYR A 173 -21.08 -13.91 3.31
N TYR A 174 -22.24 -13.60 3.84
CA TYR A 174 -23.45 -13.42 3.02
C TYR A 174 -23.25 -12.36 1.94
N ASN A 175 -22.74 -11.19 2.31
CA ASN A 175 -22.44 -10.12 1.37
C ASN A 175 -21.39 -10.53 0.33
N ASN A 176 -20.31 -11.18 0.75
CA ASN A 176 -19.26 -11.64 -0.17
C ASN A 176 -19.80 -12.58 -1.23
N PHE A 177 -20.68 -13.52 -0.86
CA PHE A 177 -21.31 -14.41 -1.82
C PHE A 177 -22.27 -13.66 -2.76
N VAL A 178 -23.14 -12.80 -2.24
CA VAL A 178 -24.05 -11.99 -3.07
C VAL A 178 -23.26 -11.11 -4.04
N ARG A 179 -22.24 -10.41 -3.55
CA ARG A 179 -21.36 -9.52 -4.33
C ARG A 179 -20.39 -10.31 -5.20
N GLY A 180 -20.11 -11.57 -4.85
CA GLY A 180 -19.34 -12.53 -5.64
C GLY A 180 -20.16 -13.23 -6.73
N GLY A 181 -21.45 -12.89 -6.88
CA GLY A 181 -22.31 -13.37 -7.98
C GLY A 181 -23.08 -14.66 -7.69
N ALA A 182 -23.25 -15.06 -6.43
CA ALA A 182 -23.98 -16.30 -6.07
C ALA A 182 -25.40 -16.35 -6.66
N ASN A 183 -26.07 -15.20 -6.75
CA ASN A 183 -27.41 -15.05 -7.28
C ASN A 183 -27.50 -14.97 -8.82
N LEU A 184 -26.39 -14.96 -9.54
CA LEU A 184 -26.35 -14.86 -10.99
C LEU A 184 -26.89 -16.13 -11.68
N SER A 185 -27.43 -15.97 -12.87
CA SER A 185 -27.77 -17.08 -13.76
C SER A 185 -26.51 -17.88 -14.14
N ALA A 186 -26.66 -19.13 -14.58
CA ALA A 186 -25.52 -19.94 -15.01
C ALA A 186 -24.71 -19.25 -16.14
N GLU A 187 -25.39 -18.61 -17.10
CA GLU A 187 -24.75 -17.86 -18.18
C GLU A 187 -23.96 -16.64 -17.64
N ASP A 188 -24.56 -15.88 -16.74
CA ASP A 188 -23.92 -14.68 -16.18
C ASP A 188 -22.77 -15.04 -15.23
N LYS A 189 -22.82 -16.19 -14.54
CA LYS A 189 -21.69 -16.73 -13.77
C LYS A 189 -20.46 -16.98 -14.65
N GLU A 190 -20.64 -17.53 -15.84
CA GLU A 190 -19.51 -17.74 -16.77
C GLU A 190 -18.96 -16.40 -17.32
N LYS A 191 -19.81 -15.41 -17.56
CA LYS A 191 -19.33 -14.05 -17.90
C LYS A 191 -18.56 -13.42 -16.75
N PHE A 192 -19.07 -13.54 -15.52
CA PHE A 192 -18.47 -13.00 -14.31
C PHE A 192 -17.08 -13.57 -14.05
N LYS A 193 -16.90 -14.91 -14.18
CA LYS A 193 -15.59 -15.58 -14.07
C LYS A 193 -14.59 -15.04 -15.09
N LYS A 194 -14.99 -14.88 -16.36
CA LYS A 194 -14.12 -14.33 -17.38
C LYS A 194 -13.67 -12.89 -17.05
N ILE A 195 -14.62 -12.06 -16.58
CA ILE A 195 -14.33 -10.68 -16.17
C ILE A 195 -13.33 -10.67 -14.99
N ASN A 196 -13.55 -11.49 -13.96
CA ASN A 196 -12.66 -11.56 -12.81
C ASN A 196 -11.25 -12.01 -13.19
N SER A 197 -11.12 -13.05 -14.00
CA SER A 197 -9.82 -13.55 -14.49
C SER A 197 -9.08 -12.48 -15.30
N GLU A 198 -9.78 -11.79 -16.20
CA GLU A 198 -9.17 -10.73 -17.03
C GLU A 198 -8.77 -9.51 -16.18
N LEU A 199 -9.60 -9.09 -15.23
CA LEU A 199 -9.27 -8.01 -14.29
C LEU A 199 -8.03 -8.33 -13.43
N ALA A 200 -7.92 -9.57 -12.94
CA ALA A 200 -6.76 -10.00 -12.15
C ALA A 200 -5.45 -9.88 -12.96
N LEU A 201 -5.44 -10.39 -14.19
CA LEU A 201 -4.25 -10.31 -15.07
C LEU A 201 -3.91 -8.87 -15.47
N LEU A 202 -4.92 -8.04 -15.78
CA LEU A 202 -4.71 -6.63 -16.10
C LEU A 202 -4.14 -5.85 -14.91
N SER A 203 -4.59 -6.16 -13.70
CA SER A 203 -4.06 -5.58 -12.45
C SER A 203 -2.58 -5.90 -12.26
N LEU A 204 -2.20 -7.19 -12.41
CA LEU A 204 -0.80 -7.60 -12.34
C LEU A 204 0.07 -6.89 -13.38
N LYS A 205 -0.42 -6.85 -14.64
CA LYS A 205 0.28 -6.20 -15.74
C LYS A 205 0.45 -4.69 -15.49
N PHE A 206 -0.60 -4.03 -14.96
CA PHE A 206 -0.53 -2.60 -14.63
C PHE A 206 0.60 -2.30 -13.63
N GLY A 207 0.66 -3.05 -12.53
CA GLY A 207 1.70 -2.88 -11.51
C GLY A 207 3.11 -3.18 -12.03
N ALA A 208 3.26 -4.25 -12.82
CA ALA A 208 4.54 -4.61 -13.44
C ALA A 208 5.04 -3.52 -14.40
N ASN A 209 4.16 -2.95 -15.23
CA ASN A 209 4.48 -1.85 -16.14
C ASN A 209 4.92 -0.60 -15.37
N GLN A 210 4.18 -0.22 -14.33
CA GLN A 210 4.51 0.92 -13.46
C GLN A 210 5.89 0.76 -12.80
N LEU A 211 6.16 -0.43 -12.27
CA LEU A 211 7.44 -0.72 -11.62
C LEU A 211 8.60 -0.69 -12.61
N HIS A 212 8.42 -1.27 -13.80
CA HIS A 212 9.43 -1.24 -14.87
C HIS A 212 9.80 0.19 -15.26
N GLU A 213 8.81 1.05 -15.57
CA GLU A 213 9.03 2.44 -15.94
C GLU A 213 9.71 3.25 -14.82
N THR A 214 9.34 2.97 -13.56
CA THR A 214 9.98 3.60 -12.40
C THR A 214 11.45 3.21 -12.30
N ASN A 215 11.78 1.96 -12.58
CA ASN A 215 13.12 1.40 -12.37
C ASN A 215 14.07 1.58 -13.56
N THR A 216 13.58 1.87 -14.76
CA THR A 216 14.42 1.99 -15.95
C THR A 216 14.98 3.39 -16.19
N TYR A 217 14.28 4.42 -15.76
CA TYR A 217 14.71 5.80 -15.98
C TYR A 217 15.93 6.15 -15.12
N ARG A 218 16.89 6.85 -15.74
CA ARG A 218 18.08 7.38 -15.09
C ARG A 218 18.37 8.79 -15.61
N LEU A 219 18.39 9.76 -14.73
CA LEU A 219 18.97 11.07 -14.99
C LEU A 219 20.45 10.99 -14.58
N VAL A 220 21.33 10.92 -15.55
CA VAL A 220 22.79 10.86 -15.31
C VAL A 220 23.36 12.29 -15.38
N ILE A 221 24.01 12.72 -14.32
CA ILE A 221 24.73 13.98 -14.24
C ILE A 221 26.23 13.69 -14.20
N ASP A 222 26.99 14.33 -15.08
CA ASP A 222 28.45 14.21 -15.20
C ASP A 222 29.18 15.54 -14.95
N ASN A 223 28.44 16.64 -14.80
CA ASN A 223 28.97 17.95 -14.49
C ASN A 223 28.57 18.37 -13.08
N GLU A 224 29.53 18.51 -12.18
CA GLU A 224 29.31 18.88 -10.78
C GLU A 224 28.52 20.20 -10.59
N LYS A 225 28.61 21.12 -11.54
CA LYS A 225 27.85 22.37 -11.51
C LYS A 225 26.33 22.16 -11.56
N ASP A 226 25.88 21.07 -12.15
CA ASP A 226 24.47 20.72 -12.25
C ASP A 226 23.89 20.14 -10.95
N LEU A 227 24.76 19.91 -9.93
CA LEU A 227 24.37 19.53 -8.57
C LEU A 227 24.09 20.73 -7.67
N SER A 228 24.27 21.96 -8.19
CA SER A 228 24.01 23.18 -7.42
C SER A 228 22.63 23.17 -6.78
N GLY A 229 22.57 23.55 -5.50
CA GLY A 229 21.36 23.59 -4.68
C GLY A 229 21.03 22.29 -3.96
N LEU A 230 21.56 21.15 -4.42
CA LEU A 230 21.26 19.85 -3.81
C LEU A 230 21.95 19.67 -2.45
N PRO A 231 21.27 19.08 -1.44
CA PRO A 231 21.88 18.69 -0.17
C PRO A 231 22.97 17.63 -0.34
N GLN A 232 24.00 17.66 0.51
CA GLN A 232 25.12 16.71 0.44
C GLN A 232 24.70 15.25 0.52
N GLY A 233 23.71 14.92 1.38
CA GLY A 233 23.18 13.56 1.48
C GLY A 233 22.53 13.07 0.19
N VAL A 234 21.82 13.95 -0.51
CA VAL A 234 21.19 13.66 -1.81
C VAL A 234 22.26 13.42 -2.89
N ILE A 235 23.32 14.23 -2.90
CA ILE A 235 24.47 14.07 -3.80
C ILE A 235 25.19 12.75 -3.54
N ALA A 236 25.42 12.41 -2.26
CA ALA A 236 26.08 11.16 -1.87
C ALA A 236 25.26 9.93 -2.26
N ALA A 237 23.94 9.96 -2.05
CA ALA A 237 23.03 8.88 -2.47
C ALA A 237 23.02 8.71 -4.01
N ALA A 238 23.04 9.82 -4.75
CA ALA A 238 23.11 9.78 -6.22
C ALA A 238 24.45 9.23 -6.73
N ALA A 239 25.56 9.50 -6.03
CA ALA A 239 26.87 8.95 -6.35
C ALA A 239 26.93 7.43 -6.11
N GLU A 240 26.34 6.94 -5.00
CA GLU A 240 26.27 5.50 -4.73
C GLU A 240 25.38 4.80 -5.76
N THR A 241 24.22 5.39 -6.09
CA THR A 241 23.35 4.89 -7.18
C THR A 241 24.11 4.83 -8.52
N ALA A 242 24.96 5.82 -8.81
CA ALA A 242 25.79 5.78 -10.01
C ALA A 242 26.79 4.62 -10.00
N LYS A 243 27.44 4.38 -8.87
CA LYS A 243 28.36 3.26 -8.69
C LYS A 243 27.67 1.90 -8.85
N GLU A 244 26.49 1.71 -8.25
CA GLU A 244 25.66 0.50 -8.43
C GLU A 244 25.28 0.27 -9.91
N ASN A 245 25.17 1.33 -10.71
CA ASN A 245 24.88 1.27 -12.14
C ASN A 245 26.15 1.24 -13.05
N GLY A 246 27.36 1.11 -12.47
CA GLY A 246 28.61 1.07 -13.22
C GLY A 246 29.03 2.41 -13.82
N LEU A 247 28.57 3.53 -13.24
CA LEU A 247 28.80 4.90 -13.68
C LEU A 247 29.63 5.69 -12.63
N GLU A 248 30.68 5.08 -12.11
CA GLU A 248 31.56 5.74 -11.12
C GLU A 248 32.05 7.12 -11.60
N GLY A 249 32.08 8.09 -10.66
CA GLY A 249 32.45 9.48 -10.95
C GLY A 249 31.32 10.34 -11.52
N LYS A 250 30.10 9.80 -11.62
CA LYS A 250 28.88 10.51 -11.99
C LYS A 250 27.86 10.45 -10.87
N TRP A 251 26.70 11.06 -11.09
CA TRP A 251 25.54 11.04 -10.20
C TRP A 251 24.31 10.57 -10.96
N VAL A 252 23.56 9.62 -10.37
CA VAL A 252 22.36 9.07 -10.99
C VAL A 252 21.16 9.35 -10.11
N PHE A 253 20.16 10.06 -10.68
CA PHE A 253 18.87 10.28 -10.07
C PHE A 253 17.81 9.40 -10.74
N THR A 254 16.94 8.81 -9.92
CA THR A 254 15.90 7.88 -10.35
C THR A 254 14.51 8.47 -10.11
N LEU A 255 13.45 7.76 -10.53
CA LEU A 255 12.05 8.17 -10.26
C LEU A 255 11.52 7.68 -8.91
N GLN A 256 12.35 7.08 -8.07
CA GLN A 256 11.97 6.75 -6.69
C GLN A 256 11.89 8.02 -5.84
N ASN A 257 10.90 8.10 -4.96
CA ASN A 257 10.61 9.31 -4.18
C ASN A 257 11.83 9.91 -3.45
N PRO A 258 12.69 9.13 -2.75
CA PRO A 258 13.86 9.70 -2.08
C PRO A 258 14.89 10.32 -3.03
N SER A 259 14.84 9.99 -4.31
CA SER A 259 15.72 10.56 -5.34
C SER A 259 15.10 11.78 -6.03
N ILE A 260 13.86 11.62 -6.56
CA ILE A 260 13.23 12.69 -7.35
C ILE A 260 12.72 13.86 -6.49
N MET A 261 12.14 13.60 -5.31
CA MET A 261 11.51 14.69 -4.54
C MET A 261 12.52 15.72 -4.05
N PRO A 262 13.67 15.34 -3.45
CA PRO A 262 14.71 16.31 -3.12
C PRO A 262 15.30 16.98 -4.36
N PHE A 263 15.40 16.28 -5.50
CA PHE A 263 15.87 16.88 -6.74
C PHE A 263 14.95 18.02 -7.22
N LEU A 264 13.63 17.78 -7.22
CA LEU A 264 12.64 18.81 -7.59
C LEU A 264 12.59 19.98 -6.59
N GLN A 265 12.94 19.72 -5.33
CA GLN A 265 12.90 20.72 -4.26
C GLN A 265 14.13 21.62 -4.23
N TYR A 266 15.31 21.08 -4.58
CA TYR A 266 16.58 21.77 -4.33
C TYR A 266 17.43 22.04 -5.57
N ALA A 267 17.37 21.23 -6.64
CA ALA A 267 18.24 21.40 -7.79
C ALA A 267 18.04 22.78 -8.45
N ASP A 268 19.09 23.59 -8.54
CA ASP A 268 19.01 24.92 -9.17
C ASP A 268 18.76 24.84 -10.68
N ASN A 269 19.23 23.76 -11.36
CA ASN A 269 19.06 23.58 -12.80
C ASN A 269 17.59 23.25 -13.17
N ARG A 270 16.86 24.28 -13.61
CA ARG A 270 15.44 24.17 -14.00
C ARG A 270 15.19 23.14 -15.12
N ASN A 271 16.10 23.06 -16.10
CA ASN A 271 15.92 22.13 -17.22
C ASN A 271 16.01 20.68 -16.77
N LEU A 272 16.88 20.37 -15.81
CA LEU A 272 16.98 19.02 -15.24
C LEU A 272 15.77 18.72 -14.33
N ARG A 273 15.23 19.70 -13.59
CA ARG A 273 13.96 19.53 -12.89
C ARG A 273 12.81 19.20 -13.85
N GLU A 274 12.70 19.93 -14.96
CA GLU A 274 11.71 19.68 -16.00
C GLU A 274 11.87 18.27 -16.59
N GLN A 275 13.11 17.87 -16.90
CA GLN A 275 13.40 16.57 -17.50
C GLN A 275 12.98 15.42 -16.61
N ILE A 276 13.41 15.40 -15.34
CA ILE A 276 13.08 14.32 -14.41
C ILE A 276 11.60 14.34 -14.03
N TYR A 277 11.00 15.52 -13.91
CA TYR A 277 9.57 15.68 -13.63
C TYR A 277 8.70 15.07 -14.74
N LYS A 278 9.00 15.41 -16.01
CA LYS A 278 8.29 14.82 -17.14
C LYS A 278 8.43 13.31 -17.18
N ALA A 279 9.63 12.79 -16.96
CA ALA A 279 9.83 11.36 -16.88
C ALA A 279 8.99 10.72 -15.75
N TYR A 280 8.84 11.41 -14.63
CA TYR A 280 8.03 10.93 -13.51
C TYR A 280 6.53 10.88 -13.83
N ILE A 281 5.98 11.96 -14.40
CA ILE A 281 4.55 12.03 -14.70
C ILE A 281 4.14 11.22 -15.94
N ASP A 282 5.12 10.84 -16.79
CA ASP A 282 4.89 10.08 -18.02
C ASP A 282 5.13 8.58 -17.83
N ARG A 283 5.34 8.11 -16.60
CA ARG A 283 5.45 6.66 -16.31
C ARG A 283 4.18 5.93 -16.74
N GLY A 284 4.35 4.81 -17.43
CA GLY A 284 3.25 4.01 -17.96
C GLY A 284 2.44 4.69 -19.08
N SER A 285 2.89 5.84 -19.60
CA SER A 285 2.26 6.54 -20.72
C SER A 285 3.15 6.66 -21.97
N GLN A 286 4.38 6.14 -21.91
CA GLN A 286 5.32 6.14 -23.02
C GLN A 286 4.82 5.25 -24.17
N ASP A 287 5.22 5.57 -25.41
CA ASP A 287 4.93 4.73 -26.59
C ASP A 287 5.83 3.48 -26.62
N ASN A 288 5.58 2.57 -25.67
CA ASN A 288 6.32 1.32 -25.51
C ASN A 288 5.43 0.19 -24.99
N ALA A 289 6.01 -0.99 -24.74
CA ALA A 289 5.28 -2.17 -24.26
C ALA A 289 4.71 -2.02 -22.84
N TYR A 290 5.15 -1.04 -22.06
CA TYR A 290 4.75 -0.78 -20.67
C TYR A 290 3.69 0.30 -20.55
N ASN A 291 3.08 0.71 -21.65
CA ASN A 291 1.98 1.67 -21.68
C ASN A 291 0.71 1.09 -21.04
N ASN A 292 0.11 1.83 -20.11
CA ASN A 292 -1.06 1.39 -19.35
C ASN A 292 -2.40 1.95 -19.85
N TRP A 293 -2.44 2.86 -20.84
CA TRP A 293 -3.70 3.47 -21.29
C TRP A 293 -4.73 2.45 -21.78
N ALA A 294 -4.29 1.46 -22.57
CA ALA A 294 -5.17 0.38 -23.04
C ALA A 294 -5.62 -0.54 -21.88
N ASN A 295 -4.75 -0.80 -20.91
CA ASN A 295 -5.10 -1.58 -19.71
C ASN A 295 -6.19 -0.86 -18.91
N ILE A 296 -6.05 0.46 -18.68
CA ILE A 296 -7.04 1.29 -17.99
C ILE A 296 -8.40 1.25 -18.66
N SER A 297 -8.43 1.54 -19.97
CA SER A 297 -9.66 1.51 -20.77
C SER A 297 -10.39 0.18 -20.62
N LYS A 298 -9.65 -0.93 -20.72
CA LYS A 298 -10.21 -2.27 -20.60
C LYS A 298 -10.68 -2.57 -19.18
N MET A 299 -9.92 -2.19 -18.14
CA MET A 299 -10.29 -2.40 -16.73
C MET A 299 -11.56 -1.63 -16.38
N VAL A 300 -11.68 -0.37 -16.78
CA VAL A 300 -12.88 0.45 -16.56
C VAL A 300 -14.10 -0.20 -17.20
N SER A 301 -14.00 -0.61 -18.48
CA SER A 301 -15.07 -1.32 -19.18
C SER A 301 -15.52 -2.59 -18.46
N LEU A 302 -14.56 -3.44 -18.03
CA LEU A 302 -14.84 -4.69 -17.31
C LEU A 302 -15.48 -4.44 -15.94
N ARG A 303 -15.05 -3.39 -15.22
CA ARG A 303 -15.63 -2.99 -13.94
C ARG A 303 -17.09 -2.59 -14.08
N VAL A 304 -17.44 -1.82 -15.10
CA VAL A 304 -18.83 -1.48 -15.40
C VAL A 304 -19.65 -2.74 -15.70
N GLN A 305 -19.13 -3.64 -16.55
CA GLN A 305 -19.79 -4.91 -16.87
C GLN A 305 -20.01 -5.77 -15.61
N LYS A 306 -18.98 -5.87 -14.75
CA LYS A 306 -19.06 -6.58 -13.46
C LYS A 306 -20.17 -6.01 -12.57
N ALA A 307 -20.19 -4.70 -12.37
CA ALA A 307 -21.20 -4.03 -11.54
C ALA A 307 -22.63 -4.26 -12.07
N ARG A 308 -22.80 -4.15 -13.37
CA ARG A 308 -24.11 -4.37 -14.02
C ARG A 308 -24.62 -5.80 -13.88
N LEU A 309 -23.74 -6.81 -14.04
CA LEU A 309 -24.10 -8.21 -13.78
C LEU A 309 -24.62 -8.39 -12.35
N LEU A 310 -24.09 -7.65 -11.38
CA LEU A 310 -24.48 -7.69 -9.97
C LEU A 310 -25.67 -6.77 -9.65
N GLY A 311 -26.25 -6.09 -10.64
CA GLY A 311 -27.43 -5.21 -10.48
C GLY A 311 -27.12 -3.78 -10.04
N PHE A 312 -25.85 -3.37 -10.05
CA PHE A 312 -25.45 -1.98 -9.76
C PHE A 312 -25.35 -1.14 -11.05
N PRO A 313 -25.69 0.15 -11.01
CA PRO A 313 -25.65 1.04 -12.19
C PRO A 313 -24.21 1.30 -12.66
N ASP A 314 -23.26 1.34 -11.76
CA ASP A 314 -21.84 1.61 -11.99
C ASP A 314 -20.97 0.92 -10.93
N TYR A 315 -19.64 0.95 -11.12
CA TYR A 315 -18.70 0.27 -10.24
C TYR A 315 -18.55 0.97 -8.89
N ALA A 316 -18.67 2.29 -8.81
CA ALA A 316 -18.63 3.02 -7.54
C ALA A 316 -19.80 2.61 -6.64
N SER A 317 -21.01 2.50 -7.19
CA SER A 317 -22.19 2.01 -6.45
C SER A 317 -21.96 0.61 -5.87
N TYR A 318 -21.33 -0.28 -6.65
CA TYR A 318 -20.95 -1.63 -6.18
C TYR A 318 -19.93 -1.56 -5.04
N VAL A 319 -18.90 -0.74 -5.13
CA VAL A 319 -17.85 -0.66 -4.09
C VAL A 319 -18.39 -0.01 -2.82
N LEU A 320 -19.05 1.14 -2.96
CA LEU A 320 -19.46 1.98 -1.83
C LEU A 320 -20.59 1.39 -0.98
N ASP A 321 -21.37 0.46 -1.51
CA ASP A 321 -22.43 -0.25 -0.76
C ASP A 321 -21.88 -0.88 0.54
N ASP A 322 -20.64 -1.36 0.52
CA ASP A 322 -19.97 -2.01 1.66
C ASP A 322 -19.04 -1.07 2.47
N ASN A 323 -19.00 0.22 2.16
CA ASN A 323 -18.20 1.24 2.85
C ASN A 323 -19.06 2.13 3.75
N MET A 324 -18.43 2.98 4.60
CA MET A 324 -19.15 3.93 5.45
C MET A 324 -19.88 5.00 4.64
N ALA A 325 -19.31 5.45 3.53
CA ALA A 325 -19.90 6.46 2.65
C ALA A 325 -21.21 6.02 1.97
N LYS A 326 -21.42 4.72 1.75
CA LYS A 326 -22.62 4.08 1.20
C LYS A 326 -22.94 4.39 -0.27
N ASN A 327 -22.64 5.55 -0.78
CA ASN A 327 -22.96 5.95 -2.15
C ASN A 327 -22.03 7.06 -2.66
N SER A 328 -22.01 7.26 -3.98
CA SER A 328 -21.17 8.25 -4.63
C SER A 328 -21.55 9.70 -4.29
N GLU A 329 -22.81 9.97 -3.97
CA GLU A 329 -23.25 11.32 -3.59
C GLU A 329 -22.57 11.80 -2.31
N ASN A 330 -22.52 10.96 -1.26
CA ASN A 330 -21.84 11.27 -0.01
C ASN A 330 -20.33 11.50 -0.23
N VAL A 331 -19.71 10.71 -1.11
CA VAL A 331 -18.30 10.90 -1.47
C VAL A 331 -18.09 12.24 -2.16
N TYR A 332 -18.91 12.55 -3.19
CA TYR A 332 -18.81 13.83 -3.90
C TYR A 332 -19.11 15.04 -3.00
N GLN A 333 -20.05 14.93 -2.07
CA GLN A 333 -20.33 16.00 -1.11
C GLN A 333 -19.08 16.32 -0.26
N LEU A 334 -18.43 15.31 0.29
CA LEU A 334 -17.18 15.50 1.05
C LEU A 334 -16.07 16.08 0.16
N CYS A 335 -15.78 15.42 -0.96
CA CYS A 335 -14.69 15.82 -1.85
C CYS A 335 -14.88 17.24 -2.40
N ASN A 336 -16.07 17.60 -2.85
CA ASN A 336 -16.36 18.93 -3.39
C ASN A 336 -16.26 20.02 -2.31
N ARG A 337 -16.73 19.75 -1.08
CA ARG A 337 -16.61 20.71 0.02
C ARG A 337 -15.16 21.07 0.33
N ILE A 338 -14.27 20.07 0.32
CA ILE A 338 -12.84 20.28 0.53
C ILE A 338 -12.18 20.93 -0.69
N TRP A 339 -12.54 20.50 -1.90
CA TRP A 339 -12.07 21.07 -3.17
C TRP A 339 -12.36 22.57 -3.27
N GLU A 340 -13.60 22.97 -2.98
CA GLU A 340 -14.05 24.37 -2.99
C GLU A 340 -13.31 25.25 -1.98
N ALA A 341 -12.89 24.66 -0.85
CA ALA A 341 -12.06 25.36 0.14
C ALA A 341 -10.60 25.46 -0.29
N ALA A 342 -10.02 24.39 -0.86
CA ALA A 342 -8.59 24.31 -1.18
C ALA A 342 -8.19 25.02 -2.49
N LEU A 343 -8.99 24.90 -3.56
CA LEU A 343 -8.65 25.43 -4.89
C LEU A 343 -8.38 26.95 -4.91
N PRO A 344 -9.13 27.83 -4.21
CA PRO A 344 -8.79 29.24 -4.13
C PRO A 344 -7.44 29.51 -3.45
N ILE A 345 -7.08 28.68 -2.43
CA ILE A 345 -5.82 28.79 -1.70
C ILE A 345 -4.67 28.39 -2.60
N SER A 346 -4.79 27.25 -3.32
CA SER A 346 -3.75 26.83 -4.27
C SER A 346 -3.50 27.86 -5.38
N ARG A 347 -4.55 28.53 -5.87
CA ARG A 347 -4.42 29.65 -6.81
C ARG A 347 -3.69 30.87 -6.19
N GLN A 348 -3.87 31.12 -4.91
CA GLN A 348 -3.13 32.15 -4.20
C GLN A 348 -1.66 31.75 -4.04
N GLU A 349 -1.40 30.52 -3.62
CA GLU A 349 -0.05 29.96 -3.48
C GLU A 349 0.70 30.03 -4.82
N ALA A 350 0.08 29.64 -5.94
CA ALA A 350 0.66 29.78 -7.28
C ALA A 350 1.08 31.23 -7.60
N ARG A 351 0.25 32.21 -7.24
CA ARG A 351 0.59 33.63 -7.43
C ARG A 351 1.76 34.07 -6.53
N GLU A 352 1.87 33.55 -5.31
CA GLU A 352 2.99 33.83 -4.41
C GLU A 352 4.30 33.24 -4.95
N LEU A 353 4.25 32.01 -5.47
CA LEU A 353 5.39 31.36 -6.11
C LEU A 353 5.82 32.11 -7.39
N GLN A 354 4.87 32.59 -8.20
CA GLN A 354 5.19 33.41 -9.37
C GLN A 354 5.89 34.69 -8.95
N LYS A 355 5.44 35.37 -7.89
CA LYS A 355 6.16 36.57 -7.35
C LYS A 355 7.57 36.24 -6.89
N MET A 356 7.79 35.06 -6.32
CA MET A 356 9.13 34.59 -5.94
C MET A 356 10.03 34.37 -7.16
N ILE A 357 9.50 33.80 -8.25
CA ILE A 357 10.18 33.64 -9.53
C ILE A 357 10.63 35.04 -10.04
N ASP A 358 9.68 35.99 -10.11
CA ASP A 358 9.93 37.32 -10.60
C ASP A 358 10.99 38.06 -9.75
N LYS A 359 10.89 37.94 -8.42
CA LYS A 359 11.84 38.51 -7.44
C LYS A 359 13.27 37.99 -7.60
N THR A 360 13.38 36.68 -7.93
CA THR A 360 14.68 36.00 -8.13
C THR A 360 15.21 36.15 -9.56
N GLY A 361 14.58 36.99 -10.41
CA GLY A 361 15.01 37.28 -11.77
C GLY A 361 14.58 36.30 -12.84
N GLY A 362 13.71 35.35 -12.49
CA GLY A 362 13.10 34.42 -13.45
C GLY A 362 12.16 35.14 -14.40
N ARG A 363 12.22 34.80 -15.70
CA ARG A 363 11.36 35.37 -16.76
C ARG A 363 10.47 34.28 -17.40
N PHE A 364 9.87 33.45 -16.59
CA PHE A 364 9.02 32.34 -17.03
C PHE A 364 7.79 32.22 -16.12
N LYS A 365 6.75 31.56 -16.60
CA LYS A 365 5.59 31.22 -15.79
C LYS A 365 5.88 30.00 -14.94
N LEU A 366 5.33 30.01 -13.73
CA LEU A 366 5.34 28.85 -12.84
C LEU A 366 4.84 27.62 -13.58
N ALA A 367 5.62 26.54 -13.57
CA ALA A 367 5.26 25.23 -14.10
C ALA A 367 5.26 24.19 -12.98
N PRO A 368 4.63 23.00 -13.16
CA PRO A 368 4.56 21.99 -12.11
C PRO A 368 5.94 21.58 -11.55
N TRP A 369 6.97 21.50 -12.37
CA TRP A 369 8.35 21.18 -11.95
C TRP A 369 9.05 22.31 -11.20
N ASP A 370 8.44 23.50 -11.13
CA ASP A 370 8.96 24.65 -10.39
C ASP A 370 8.32 24.77 -9.01
N TRP A 371 7.14 24.16 -8.78
CA TRP A 371 6.36 24.36 -7.56
C TRP A 371 7.16 24.03 -6.30
N ARG A 372 7.70 22.81 -6.18
CA ARG A 372 8.43 22.37 -4.99
C ARG A 372 9.67 23.23 -4.72
N TYR A 373 10.40 23.58 -5.77
CA TYR A 373 11.61 24.40 -5.67
C TYR A 373 11.31 25.82 -5.13
N TYR A 374 10.30 26.49 -5.69
CA TYR A 374 9.95 27.83 -5.22
C TYR A 374 9.15 27.82 -3.92
N ALA A 375 8.40 26.77 -3.63
CA ALA A 375 7.76 26.58 -2.34
C ALA A 375 8.80 26.47 -1.21
N GLU A 376 9.90 25.73 -1.42
CA GLU A 376 10.98 25.64 -0.43
C GLU A 376 11.67 27.01 -0.20
N LYS A 377 11.94 27.75 -1.26
CA LYS A 377 12.49 29.11 -1.14
C LYS A 377 11.54 30.06 -0.40
N LEU A 378 10.24 29.97 -0.67
CA LEU A 378 9.24 30.78 0.00
C LEU A 378 9.05 30.36 1.46
N LYS A 379 9.08 29.05 1.77
CA LYS A 379 9.04 28.50 3.14
C LYS A 379 10.22 29.05 3.96
N LYS A 380 11.41 29.01 3.39
CA LYS A 380 12.62 29.57 4.00
C LYS A 380 12.51 31.08 4.25
N GLU A 381 11.97 31.83 3.28
CA GLU A 381 11.81 33.31 3.41
C GLU A 381 10.77 33.66 4.49
N LYS A 382 9.62 32.94 4.54
CA LYS A 382 8.51 33.25 5.45
C LYS A 382 8.74 32.79 6.89
N TYR A 383 9.33 31.62 7.06
CA TYR A 383 9.40 30.93 8.35
C TYR A 383 10.82 30.71 8.84
N GLY A 384 11.84 31.01 8.03
CA GLY A 384 13.23 30.71 8.35
C GLY A 384 13.49 29.19 8.48
N LEU A 385 12.68 28.37 7.83
CA LEU A 385 12.82 26.91 7.82
C LEU A 385 13.64 26.45 6.63
N ASN A 386 14.49 25.45 6.89
CA ASN A 386 15.25 24.74 5.88
C ASN A 386 15.10 23.22 6.17
N GLU A 387 14.49 22.47 5.27
CA GLU A 387 14.28 21.03 5.44
C GLU A 387 15.59 20.28 5.63
N THR A 388 16.68 20.73 5.00
CA THR A 388 18.02 20.15 5.20
C THR A 388 18.53 20.33 6.64
N GLU A 389 18.17 21.43 7.31
CA GLU A 389 18.46 21.64 8.73
C GLU A 389 17.56 20.78 9.63
N ILE A 390 16.28 20.74 9.31
CA ILE A 390 15.29 19.95 10.05
C ILE A 390 15.66 18.47 10.02
N SER A 391 15.98 17.91 8.86
CA SER A 391 16.29 16.49 8.69
C SER A 391 17.50 16.01 9.52
N GLN A 392 18.41 16.91 9.93
CA GLN A 392 19.51 16.57 10.83
C GLN A 392 19.04 16.05 12.21
N TYR A 393 17.79 16.37 12.57
CA TYR A 393 17.17 15.96 13.84
C TYR A 393 16.25 14.76 13.71
N PHE A 394 16.11 14.19 12.51
CA PHE A 394 15.25 13.02 12.24
C PHE A 394 16.04 11.78 11.78
N PRO A 395 17.06 11.30 12.53
CA PRO A 395 17.62 9.98 12.23
C PRO A 395 16.52 8.93 12.33
N LEU A 396 16.42 8.03 11.35
CA LEU A 396 15.39 7.00 11.26
C LEU A 396 15.23 6.21 12.57
N GLU A 397 16.34 5.88 13.23
CA GLU A 397 16.31 5.13 14.48
C GLU A 397 15.61 5.91 15.60
N GLU A 398 15.88 7.22 15.72
CA GLU A 398 15.23 8.07 16.72
C GLU A 398 13.74 8.29 16.41
N VAL A 399 13.37 8.45 15.15
CA VAL A 399 11.96 8.52 14.72
C VAL A 399 11.21 7.24 15.08
N ARG A 400 11.81 6.06 14.83
CA ARG A 400 11.23 4.76 15.24
C ARG A 400 11.08 4.67 16.76
N LYS A 401 12.09 5.08 17.52
CA LYS A 401 12.00 5.13 18.99
C LYS A 401 10.90 6.07 19.45
N GLY A 402 10.69 7.19 18.74
CA GLY A 402 9.57 8.11 18.97
C GLY A 402 8.21 7.45 18.80
N ALA A 403 8.03 6.68 17.72
CA ALA A 403 6.79 5.93 17.49
C ALA A 403 6.56 4.88 18.59
N PHE A 404 7.61 4.16 19.00
CA PHE A 404 7.54 3.18 20.09
C PHE A 404 7.25 3.86 21.45
N TYR A 405 7.83 5.04 21.71
CA TYR A 405 7.52 5.85 22.89
C TYR A 405 6.04 6.23 22.94
N VAL A 406 5.46 6.69 21.83
CA VAL A 406 4.04 7.04 21.78
C VAL A 406 3.16 5.82 22.06
N ALA A 407 3.45 4.67 21.45
CA ALA A 407 2.73 3.43 21.71
C ALA A 407 2.87 2.95 23.17
N ASN A 408 4.05 3.13 23.76
CA ASN A 408 4.27 2.85 25.19
C ASN A 408 3.43 3.77 26.09
N LYS A 409 3.42 5.08 25.82
CA LYS A 409 2.64 6.06 26.58
C LYS A 409 1.14 5.85 26.50
N LEU A 410 0.64 5.56 25.30
CA LEU A 410 -0.79 5.36 25.06
C LEU A 410 -1.28 3.99 25.56
N TYR A 411 -0.49 2.93 25.34
CA TYR A 411 -0.97 1.54 25.48
C TYR A 411 -0.10 0.65 26.37
N GLY A 412 1.04 1.15 26.87
CA GLY A 412 1.98 0.39 27.69
C GLY A 412 2.83 -0.61 26.89
N LEU A 413 2.82 -0.56 25.55
CA LEU A 413 3.54 -1.52 24.71
C LEU A 413 5.05 -1.39 24.83
N THR A 414 5.75 -2.51 24.72
CA THR A 414 7.22 -2.58 24.61
C THR A 414 7.63 -3.32 23.36
N PHE A 415 8.77 -2.94 22.78
CA PHE A 415 9.30 -3.46 21.52
C PHE A 415 10.74 -3.92 21.76
N GLU A 416 10.97 -5.23 21.68
CA GLU A 416 12.29 -5.84 21.87
C GLU A 416 12.82 -6.31 20.50
N GLN A 417 13.97 -5.76 20.06
CA GLN A 417 14.57 -6.18 18.79
C GLN A 417 15.08 -7.61 18.89
N LEU A 418 14.80 -8.41 17.86
CA LEU A 418 15.20 -9.82 17.77
C LEU A 418 16.12 -10.03 16.56
N ASP A 419 17.39 -10.35 16.83
CA ASP A 419 18.39 -10.57 15.78
C ASP A 419 18.42 -12.02 15.25
N ASN A 420 17.66 -12.93 15.86
CA ASN A 420 17.68 -14.37 15.59
C ASN A 420 16.47 -14.87 14.78
N LEU A 421 15.59 -13.97 14.32
CA LEU A 421 14.46 -14.34 13.48
C LEU A 421 14.85 -14.33 12.00
N PRO A 422 14.26 -15.24 11.18
CA PRO A 422 14.32 -15.12 9.73
C PRO A 422 13.72 -13.79 9.28
N LEU A 423 14.40 -13.07 8.40
CA LEU A 423 13.97 -11.76 7.90
C LEU A 423 13.45 -11.86 6.45
N PRO A 424 12.39 -11.12 6.09
CA PRO A 424 11.89 -11.07 4.72
C PRO A 424 12.89 -10.45 3.73
N HIS A 425 13.79 -9.61 4.22
CA HIS A 425 14.92 -9.03 3.51
C HIS A 425 16.07 -8.73 4.50
N PRO A 426 17.34 -8.80 4.08
CA PRO A 426 18.48 -8.54 4.99
C PRO A 426 18.49 -7.15 5.64
N GLU A 427 17.88 -6.14 5.02
CA GLU A 427 17.75 -4.78 5.58
C GLU A 427 16.55 -4.62 6.52
N ALA A 428 15.68 -5.64 6.66
CA ALA A 428 14.54 -5.58 7.56
C ALA A 428 14.97 -5.81 9.02
N LEU A 429 14.18 -5.24 9.94
CA LEU A 429 14.31 -5.44 11.37
C LEU A 429 13.12 -6.23 11.92
N ALA A 430 13.32 -6.99 12.97
CA ALA A 430 12.29 -7.74 13.67
C ALA A 430 12.18 -7.32 15.13
N PHE A 431 10.94 -7.20 15.63
CA PHE A 431 10.67 -6.84 17.03
C PHE A 431 9.61 -7.77 17.62
N GLU A 432 9.84 -8.25 18.85
CA GLU A 432 8.76 -8.78 19.66
C GLU A 432 7.99 -7.63 20.31
N VAL A 433 6.65 -7.67 20.19
CA VAL A 433 5.77 -6.70 20.82
C VAL A 433 5.09 -7.33 22.01
N LYS A 434 5.22 -6.69 23.17
CA LYS A 434 4.66 -7.13 24.45
C LYS A 434 3.69 -6.08 25.00
N ASP A 435 2.65 -6.56 25.68
CA ASP A 435 1.71 -5.68 26.40
C ASP A 435 2.32 -5.19 27.71
N ALA A 436 1.63 -4.29 28.39
CA ALA A 436 2.04 -3.68 29.66
C ALA A 436 2.34 -4.70 30.78
N ASP A 437 1.70 -5.87 30.75
CA ASP A 437 1.93 -6.98 31.67
C ASP A 437 3.08 -7.91 31.24
N GLY A 438 3.78 -7.60 30.13
CA GLY A 438 4.86 -8.38 29.56
C GLY A 438 4.41 -9.56 28.68
N LYS A 439 3.10 -9.72 28.46
CA LYS A 439 2.57 -10.78 27.60
C LYS A 439 2.91 -10.51 26.15
N HIS A 440 3.34 -11.56 25.43
CA HIS A 440 3.53 -11.53 23.99
C HIS A 440 2.23 -11.15 23.25
N ILE A 441 2.30 -10.15 22.39
CA ILE A 441 1.23 -9.74 21.47
C ILE A 441 1.48 -10.32 20.08
N GLY A 442 2.65 -10.04 19.49
CA GLY A 442 2.97 -10.44 18.14
C GLY A 442 4.39 -10.06 17.72
N ILE A 443 4.68 -10.28 16.45
CA ILE A 443 5.95 -9.90 15.81
C ILE A 443 5.71 -8.74 14.85
N TYR A 444 6.59 -7.76 14.89
CA TYR A 444 6.61 -6.61 14.02
C TYR A 444 7.89 -6.58 13.20
N TYR A 445 7.76 -6.65 11.88
CA TYR A 445 8.85 -6.44 10.92
C TYR A 445 8.82 -5.02 10.38
N ALA A 446 9.99 -4.41 10.19
CA ALA A 446 10.15 -3.08 9.62
C ALA A 446 11.15 -3.12 8.47
N ASP A 447 10.72 -2.75 7.27
CA ASP A 447 11.49 -2.74 6.03
C ASP A 447 11.44 -1.32 5.42
N TYR A 448 12.48 -0.54 5.68
CA TYR A 448 12.44 0.92 5.49
C TYR A 448 12.97 1.42 4.15
N PHE A 449 13.80 0.66 3.44
CA PHE A 449 14.60 1.22 2.34
C PHE A 449 14.13 0.78 0.95
N PRO A 450 14.26 1.67 -0.09
CA PRO A 450 13.90 1.34 -1.46
C PRO A 450 14.91 0.35 -2.07
N ARG A 451 14.42 -0.44 -3.03
CA ARG A 451 15.19 -1.34 -3.89
C ARG A 451 14.43 -1.66 -5.17
N ALA A 452 15.12 -2.17 -6.19
CA ALA A 452 14.54 -2.41 -7.50
C ALA A 452 13.33 -3.37 -7.51
N GLY A 453 13.30 -4.35 -6.60
CA GLY A 453 12.19 -5.30 -6.47
C GLY A 453 11.06 -4.85 -5.54
N LYS A 454 11.04 -3.58 -5.10
CA LYS A 454 10.10 -3.06 -4.12
C LYS A 454 9.17 -2.05 -4.76
N SER A 455 7.86 -2.19 -4.54
CA SER A 455 6.86 -1.22 -4.94
C SER A 455 7.09 0.12 -4.24
N SER A 456 6.74 1.22 -4.91
CA SER A 456 6.87 2.57 -4.35
C SER A 456 5.76 2.86 -3.35
N GLY A 457 5.99 3.82 -2.45
CA GLY A 457 5.08 4.20 -1.38
C GLY A 457 5.45 3.55 -0.05
N ALA A 458 4.48 3.47 0.85
CA ALA A 458 4.60 2.78 2.12
C ALA A 458 3.30 2.02 2.39
N TRP A 459 3.37 0.95 3.15
CA TRP A 459 2.21 0.14 3.51
C TRP A 459 2.48 -0.76 4.71
N MET A 460 1.39 -1.18 5.35
CA MET A 460 1.36 -2.27 6.32
C MET A 460 0.74 -3.51 5.70
N ASP A 461 1.26 -4.67 6.02
CA ASP A 461 0.63 -5.96 5.71
C ASP A 461 0.89 -6.99 6.83
N ALA A 462 0.26 -8.16 6.73
CA ALA A 462 0.40 -9.25 7.68
C ALA A 462 0.94 -10.51 7.00
N PHE A 463 1.99 -11.11 7.54
CA PHE A 463 2.35 -12.49 7.21
C PHE A 463 1.44 -13.50 7.93
N ARG A 464 0.80 -13.08 9.02
CA ARG A 464 -0.22 -13.83 9.75
C ARG A 464 -1.12 -12.86 10.52
N PRO A 465 -2.44 -12.86 10.30
CA PRO A 465 -3.37 -12.05 11.11
C PRO A 465 -3.58 -12.67 12.49
N GLN A 466 -4.04 -11.84 13.45
CA GLN A 466 -4.48 -12.29 14.75
C GLN A 466 -5.79 -13.08 14.64
N SER A 467 -5.94 -14.17 15.42
CA SER A 467 -7.22 -14.86 15.57
C SER A 467 -7.27 -15.67 16.87
N LYS A 468 -8.33 -15.48 17.66
CA LYS A 468 -8.58 -16.33 18.83
C LYS A 468 -9.08 -17.72 18.42
N LEU A 469 -9.85 -17.81 17.32
CA LEU A 469 -10.35 -19.09 16.78
C LEU A 469 -9.22 -20.03 16.37
N LEU A 470 -8.17 -19.47 15.74
CA LEU A 470 -7.02 -20.22 15.25
C LEU A 470 -5.86 -20.21 16.25
N ASN A 471 -6.02 -19.57 17.41
CA ASN A 471 -4.97 -19.37 18.41
C ASN A 471 -3.68 -18.79 17.81
N SER A 472 -3.82 -17.83 16.89
CA SER A 472 -2.70 -17.20 16.18
C SER A 472 -2.42 -15.78 16.70
N SER A 473 -1.14 -15.51 17.04
CA SER A 473 -0.63 -14.17 17.26
C SER A 473 -0.30 -13.50 15.92
N PRO A 474 -0.43 -12.17 15.80
CA PRO A 474 -0.15 -11.46 14.55
C PRO A 474 1.34 -11.41 14.23
N VAL A 475 1.67 -11.50 12.94
CA VAL A 475 3.00 -11.23 12.38
C VAL A 475 2.82 -10.14 11.33
N ILE A 476 3.17 -8.92 11.71
CA ILE A 476 2.89 -7.69 10.96
C ILE A 476 4.17 -7.15 10.33
N THR A 477 4.06 -6.54 9.18
CA THR A 477 5.17 -5.85 8.51
C THR A 477 4.78 -4.43 8.11
N ASN A 478 5.66 -3.46 8.37
CA ASN A 478 5.64 -2.16 7.71
C ASN A 478 6.72 -2.12 6.65
N VAL A 479 6.36 -1.65 5.48
CA VAL A 479 7.25 -1.47 4.33
C VAL A 479 7.24 -0.01 3.91
N CYS A 480 8.44 0.61 3.85
CA CYS A 480 8.62 2.00 3.47
C CYS A 480 9.69 2.13 2.37
N ASN A 481 9.87 3.35 1.88
CA ASN A 481 10.87 3.68 0.88
C ASN A 481 11.60 4.99 1.28
N PHE A 482 12.22 4.98 2.46
CA PHE A 482 12.93 6.14 3.02
C PHE A 482 14.34 6.30 2.44
N THR A 483 14.89 7.51 2.59
CA THR A 483 16.26 7.81 2.18
C THR A 483 17.25 6.89 2.90
N LYS A 484 18.10 6.20 2.12
CA LYS A 484 19.12 5.29 2.65
C LYS A 484 20.26 6.04 3.36
N PRO A 485 20.97 5.39 4.31
CA PRO A 485 22.24 5.89 4.82
C PRO A 485 23.23 6.11 3.68
N ALA A 486 24.12 7.11 3.81
CA ALA A 486 25.14 7.39 2.81
C ALA A 486 26.49 7.68 3.48
N GLY A 487 27.50 6.87 3.23
CA GLY A 487 28.80 6.93 3.91
C GLY A 487 28.63 6.77 5.42
N ASP A 488 29.17 7.69 6.20
CA ASP A 488 29.04 7.69 7.67
C ASP A 488 27.75 8.35 8.20
N MET A 489 26.90 8.86 7.28
CA MET A 489 25.66 9.54 7.63
C MET A 489 24.53 8.52 7.77
N PRO A 490 23.78 8.51 8.89
CA PRO A 490 22.63 7.64 9.04
C PRO A 490 21.51 8.01 8.07
N ALA A 491 20.46 7.20 7.97
CA ALA A 491 19.24 7.59 7.27
C ALA A 491 18.60 8.78 7.98
N LEU A 492 18.66 9.94 7.36
CA LEU A 492 18.04 11.18 7.84
C LEU A 492 16.72 11.38 7.10
N LEU A 493 15.61 11.30 7.83
CA LEU A 493 14.28 11.46 7.27
C LEU A 493 13.92 12.94 7.09
N THR A 494 13.10 13.21 6.11
CA THR A 494 12.32 14.45 6.09
C THR A 494 11.22 14.38 7.14
N PHE A 495 10.64 15.51 7.51
CA PHE A 495 9.49 15.51 8.42
C PHE A 495 8.28 14.73 7.85
N ASP A 496 8.08 14.80 6.55
CA ASP A 496 7.04 14.03 5.84
C ASP A 496 7.29 12.50 5.93
N GLU A 497 8.55 12.05 5.76
CA GLU A 497 8.92 10.64 5.95
C GLU A 497 8.76 10.19 7.41
N ALA A 498 9.03 11.08 8.38
CA ALA A 498 8.76 10.78 9.79
C ALA A 498 7.26 10.61 10.05
N CYS A 499 6.41 11.48 9.51
CA CYS A 499 4.94 11.32 9.56
C CYS A 499 4.49 10.01 8.91
N THR A 500 5.08 9.64 7.76
CA THR A 500 4.81 8.35 7.08
C THR A 500 5.16 7.15 7.95
N LEU A 501 6.28 7.19 8.69
CA LEU A 501 6.64 6.13 9.62
C LEU A 501 5.57 5.97 10.72
N PHE A 502 5.10 7.06 11.29
CA PHE A 502 4.03 7.03 12.29
C PHE A 502 2.71 6.53 11.70
N HIS A 503 2.40 6.91 10.47
CA HIS A 503 1.24 6.42 9.72
C HIS A 503 1.24 4.89 9.60
N GLU A 504 2.30 4.32 9.00
CA GLU A 504 2.42 2.87 8.83
C GLU A 504 2.45 2.13 10.17
N PHE A 505 3.06 2.74 11.17
CA PHE A 505 3.05 2.21 12.53
C PHE A 505 1.64 2.21 13.14
N GLY A 506 0.78 3.18 12.83
CA GLY A 506 -0.63 3.19 13.22
C GLY A 506 -1.41 2.00 12.65
N HIS A 507 -1.19 1.66 11.37
CA HIS A 507 -1.71 0.42 10.79
C HIS A 507 -1.16 -0.82 11.48
N ALA A 508 0.16 -0.84 11.79
CA ALA A 508 0.77 -1.95 12.53
C ALA A 508 0.12 -2.14 13.90
N LEU A 509 -0.15 -1.07 14.63
CA LEU A 509 -0.87 -1.13 15.91
C LEU A 509 -2.29 -1.69 15.74
N HIS A 510 -3.00 -1.34 14.66
CA HIS A 510 -4.32 -1.90 14.35
C HIS A 510 -4.26 -3.41 14.12
N GLY A 511 -3.22 -3.91 13.44
CA GLY A 511 -3.00 -5.34 13.25
C GLY A 511 -2.56 -6.05 14.53
N LEU A 512 -1.61 -5.47 15.28
CA LEU A 512 -1.03 -6.05 16.48
C LEU A 512 -2.03 -6.12 17.65
N LEU A 513 -2.80 -5.05 17.87
CA LEU A 513 -3.71 -4.94 19.01
C LEU A 513 -5.10 -5.56 18.73
N SER A 514 -5.31 -6.17 17.58
CA SER A 514 -6.55 -6.90 17.29
C SER A 514 -6.83 -7.98 18.31
N GLU A 515 -8.09 -8.08 18.75
CA GLU A 515 -8.57 -9.09 19.69
C GLU A 515 -9.79 -9.87 19.14
N CYS A 516 -9.90 -9.97 17.83
CA CYS A 516 -11.01 -10.64 17.17
C CYS A 516 -10.93 -12.16 17.35
N THR A 517 -12.11 -12.79 17.39
CA THR A 517 -12.21 -14.25 17.36
C THR A 517 -11.90 -14.77 15.97
N TYR A 518 -12.43 -14.14 14.95
CA TYR A 518 -12.41 -14.60 13.57
C TYR A 518 -11.41 -13.79 12.72
N PRO A 519 -10.52 -14.47 11.97
CA PRO A 519 -9.48 -13.79 11.18
C PRO A 519 -10.06 -12.90 10.07
N SER A 520 -11.23 -13.22 9.54
CA SER A 520 -11.87 -12.45 8.48
C SER A 520 -12.27 -11.03 8.88
N VAL A 521 -12.34 -10.72 10.16
CA VAL A 521 -12.67 -9.38 10.71
C VAL A 521 -11.56 -8.82 11.59
N ALA A 522 -10.38 -9.45 11.63
CA ALA A 522 -9.27 -9.03 12.50
C ALA A 522 -8.49 -7.84 11.91
N GLY A 523 -7.96 -6.99 12.79
CA GLY A 523 -7.06 -5.89 12.47
C GLY A 523 -7.60 -4.98 11.37
N THR A 524 -6.86 -4.83 10.29
CA THR A 524 -7.19 -3.96 9.16
C THR A 524 -8.30 -4.50 8.24
N SER A 525 -8.94 -5.64 8.58
CA SER A 525 -10.09 -6.21 7.84
C SER A 525 -11.41 -5.48 8.12
N VAL A 526 -11.41 -4.17 7.92
CA VAL A 526 -12.50 -3.21 8.15
C VAL A 526 -12.98 -2.58 6.84
N ALA A 527 -14.00 -1.72 6.90
CA ALA A 527 -14.39 -0.89 5.76
C ALA A 527 -13.22 -0.03 5.26
N ARG A 528 -13.09 0.13 3.93
CA ARG A 528 -11.95 0.84 3.32
C ARG A 528 -11.82 2.28 3.81
N ASP A 529 -12.92 2.97 4.00
CA ASP A 529 -12.97 4.35 4.49
C ASP A 529 -12.92 4.49 6.03
N PHE A 530 -12.61 3.37 6.72
CA PHE A 530 -12.29 3.34 8.16
C PHE A 530 -10.83 2.93 8.42
N VAL A 531 -10.22 2.19 7.51
CA VAL A 531 -8.91 1.56 7.71
C VAL A 531 -7.78 2.56 7.98
N GLU A 532 -7.91 3.79 7.43
CA GLU A 532 -6.91 4.86 7.61
C GLU A 532 -7.05 5.64 8.94
N LEU A 533 -8.11 5.43 9.72
CA LEU A 533 -8.24 6.12 11.01
C LEU A 533 -7.09 5.82 11.99
N PRO A 534 -6.69 4.56 12.23
CA PRO A 534 -5.57 4.26 13.12
C PRO A 534 -4.22 4.80 12.64
N SER A 535 -3.98 4.82 11.33
CA SER A 535 -2.74 5.32 10.74
C SER A 535 -2.66 6.85 10.83
N GLN A 536 -3.67 7.54 10.33
CA GLN A 536 -3.69 9.01 10.28
C GLN A 536 -3.75 9.65 11.67
N VAL A 537 -4.42 9.03 12.64
CA VAL A 537 -4.41 9.57 14.01
C VAL A 537 -3.01 9.57 14.61
N MET A 538 -2.16 8.58 14.28
CA MET A 538 -0.77 8.51 14.78
C MET A 538 0.12 9.62 14.22
N GLU A 539 -0.13 10.11 13.01
CA GLU A 539 0.60 11.24 12.41
C GLU A 539 0.52 12.51 13.28
N ASN A 540 -0.59 12.69 14.03
CA ASN A 540 -0.75 13.86 14.90
C ASN A 540 0.29 13.89 16.03
N TRP A 541 0.71 12.71 16.56
CA TRP A 541 1.77 12.66 17.56
C TRP A 541 3.16 12.90 16.96
N ALA A 542 3.39 12.52 15.70
CA ALA A 542 4.69 12.78 15.05
C ALA A 542 5.04 14.28 15.06
N GLY A 543 4.05 15.14 14.80
CA GLY A 543 4.22 16.58 14.74
C GLY A 543 3.94 17.33 16.04
N ASP A 544 3.51 16.66 17.11
CA ASP A 544 3.19 17.34 18.36
C ASP A 544 4.46 17.87 19.05
N PRO A 545 4.49 19.12 19.54
CA PRO A 545 5.66 19.72 20.18
C PRO A 545 6.22 18.98 21.37
N GLU A 546 5.37 18.29 22.14
CA GLU A 546 5.83 17.50 23.30
C GLU A 546 6.54 16.22 22.82
N VAL A 547 6.04 15.61 21.76
CA VAL A 547 6.61 14.38 21.19
C VAL A 547 7.89 14.68 20.40
N LEU A 548 7.90 15.78 19.63
CA LEU A 548 9.12 16.22 18.93
C LEU A 548 10.31 16.37 19.87
N LYS A 549 10.13 16.94 21.05
CA LYS A 549 11.20 17.06 22.06
C LYS A 549 11.79 15.72 22.53
N ILE A 550 11.02 14.64 22.40
CA ILE A 550 11.42 13.32 22.90
C ILE A 550 12.29 12.59 21.88
N TYR A 551 11.97 12.68 20.58
CA TYR A 551 12.62 11.83 19.59
C TYR A 551 13.50 12.59 18.59
N THR A 552 13.48 13.93 18.58
CA THR A 552 14.30 14.69 17.63
C THR A 552 15.63 15.08 18.26
N HIS A 553 16.70 14.40 17.82
CA HIS A 553 18.06 14.64 18.26
C HIS A 553 19.00 14.79 17.07
N HIS A 554 19.88 15.78 17.11
CA HIS A 554 20.86 16.00 16.04
C HIS A 554 21.79 14.80 15.92
N TRP A 555 21.86 14.21 14.73
CA TRP A 555 22.53 12.93 14.50
C TRP A 555 24.02 12.88 14.86
N GLN A 556 24.75 14.03 14.82
CA GLN A 556 26.16 14.10 15.17
C GLN A 556 26.39 14.49 16.62
N THR A 557 25.63 15.46 17.15
CA THR A 557 25.87 16.01 18.49
C THR A 557 25.03 15.36 19.57
N GLY A 558 23.93 14.69 19.20
CA GLY A 558 22.95 14.14 20.15
C GLY A 558 22.10 15.21 20.86
N GLU A 559 22.26 16.50 20.51
CA GLU A 559 21.48 17.57 21.10
C GLU A 559 20.02 17.51 20.64
N PRO A 560 19.04 17.77 21.52
CA PRO A 560 17.64 17.84 21.15
C PRO A 560 17.38 19.02 20.21
N MET A 561 16.31 18.91 19.41
CA MET A 561 15.89 19.99 18.52
C MET A 561 15.58 21.27 19.32
N PRO A 562 16.14 22.42 18.95
CA PRO A 562 15.87 23.68 19.62
C PRO A 562 14.39 24.06 19.58
N GLN A 563 13.87 24.63 20.69
CA GLN A 563 12.47 25.06 20.76
C GLN A 563 12.09 26.01 19.63
N GLU A 564 13.02 26.92 19.23
CA GLU A 564 12.80 27.83 18.10
C GLU A 564 12.50 27.09 16.79
N LEU A 565 13.16 25.95 16.54
CA LEU A 565 12.95 25.16 15.33
C LEU A 565 11.59 24.43 15.40
N ILE A 566 11.23 23.90 16.57
CA ILE A 566 9.89 23.33 16.80
C ILE A 566 8.80 24.38 16.55
N ASP A 567 8.96 25.60 17.08
CA ASP A 567 8.01 26.69 16.89
C ASP A 567 7.87 27.08 15.41
N LYS A 568 8.98 27.08 14.65
CA LYS A 568 8.96 27.33 13.20
C LYS A 568 8.21 26.23 12.45
N ILE A 569 8.40 24.95 12.81
CA ILE A 569 7.66 23.81 12.23
C ILE A 569 6.16 24.01 12.47
N GLN A 570 5.75 24.32 13.71
CA GLN A 570 4.34 24.56 14.05
C GLN A 570 3.75 25.75 13.26
N ASN A 571 4.47 26.86 13.19
CA ASN A 571 4.01 28.06 12.47
C ASN A 571 3.89 27.83 10.95
N SER A 572 4.61 26.87 10.40
CA SER A 572 4.57 26.52 8.97
C SER A 572 3.53 25.43 8.63
N SER A 573 2.80 24.91 9.60
CA SER A 573 1.88 23.76 9.42
C SER A 573 0.80 23.98 8.34
N HIS A 574 0.39 25.22 8.11
CA HIS A 574 -0.58 25.56 7.06
C HIS A 574 0.08 26.00 5.73
N PHE A 575 1.41 26.00 5.65
CA PHE A 575 2.12 26.39 4.43
C PHE A 575 1.88 25.35 3.33
N ASN A 576 1.57 25.82 2.12
CA ASN A 576 1.38 24.98 0.93
C ASN A 576 0.21 23.97 1.04
N GLN A 577 -0.72 24.16 1.97
CA GLN A 577 -1.86 23.25 2.14
C GLN A 577 -2.86 23.35 0.99
N GLY A 578 -2.97 24.49 0.32
CA GLY A 578 -3.75 24.60 -0.91
C GLY A 578 -3.25 23.63 -1.98
N PHE A 579 -1.94 23.58 -2.23
CA PHE A 579 -1.32 22.64 -3.16
C PHE A 579 -1.57 21.20 -2.74
N VAL A 580 -1.21 20.83 -1.51
CA VAL A 580 -1.27 19.44 -1.01
C VAL A 580 -2.69 18.90 -1.13
N VAL A 581 -3.69 19.66 -0.69
CA VAL A 581 -5.09 19.23 -0.74
C VAL A 581 -5.62 19.21 -2.17
N THR A 582 -5.26 20.18 -3.02
CA THR A 582 -5.70 20.21 -4.43
C THR A 582 -5.11 19.05 -5.21
N GLU A 583 -3.80 18.78 -5.07
CA GLU A 583 -3.11 17.64 -5.69
C GLU A 583 -3.79 16.31 -5.30
N PHE A 584 -4.08 16.14 -4.02
CA PHE A 584 -4.69 14.93 -3.49
C PHE A 584 -6.16 14.75 -3.93
N MET A 585 -6.99 15.79 -3.74
CA MET A 585 -8.41 15.74 -4.08
C MET A 585 -8.66 15.58 -5.57
N SER A 586 -7.76 16.09 -6.43
CA SER A 586 -7.87 15.85 -7.87
C SER A 586 -7.78 14.37 -8.23
N ALA A 587 -6.96 13.58 -7.49
CA ALA A 587 -6.88 12.14 -7.68
C ALA A 587 -8.13 11.43 -7.15
N ALA A 588 -8.69 11.84 -6.01
CA ALA A 588 -9.93 11.27 -5.49
C ALA A 588 -11.13 11.53 -6.41
N LEU A 589 -11.23 12.74 -6.97
CA LEU A 589 -12.27 13.07 -7.95
C LEU A 589 -12.09 12.34 -9.28
N LEU A 590 -10.85 12.12 -9.72
CA LEU A 590 -10.54 11.34 -10.93
C LEU A 590 -10.89 9.86 -10.73
N ASP A 591 -10.58 9.27 -9.59
CA ASP A 591 -10.99 7.91 -9.22
C ASP A 591 -12.50 7.75 -9.30
N MET A 592 -13.24 8.63 -8.63
CA MET A 592 -14.70 8.61 -8.66
C MET A 592 -15.26 8.79 -10.07
N ALA A 593 -14.65 9.66 -10.87
CA ALA A 593 -15.09 9.87 -12.26
C ALA A 593 -14.96 8.61 -13.11
N TYR A 594 -13.85 7.86 -13.00
CA TYR A 594 -13.69 6.57 -13.70
C TYR A 594 -14.74 5.54 -13.28
N HIS A 595 -15.10 5.50 -12.00
CA HIS A 595 -15.91 4.42 -11.44
C HIS A 595 -17.41 4.72 -11.37
N THR A 596 -17.81 5.97 -11.65
CA THR A 596 -19.22 6.35 -11.87
C THR A 596 -19.64 6.31 -13.34
N ILE A 597 -18.74 5.88 -14.26
CA ILE A 597 -19.07 5.60 -15.65
C ILE A 597 -20.11 4.48 -15.69
N GLN A 598 -21.20 4.72 -16.44
CA GLN A 598 -22.26 3.73 -16.63
C GLN A 598 -22.17 3.01 -17.98
N ASN A 599 -21.55 3.57 -19.01
CA ASN A 599 -21.35 2.90 -20.28
C ASN A 599 -20.12 1.97 -20.23
N SER A 600 -20.27 0.72 -20.67
CA SER A 600 -19.19 -0.27 -20.74
C SER A 600 -18.37 -0.23 -22.01
N ASP A 601 -18.64 0.69 -22.94
CA ASP A 601 -17.81 0.86 -24.12
C ASP A 601 -16.38 1.29 -23.71
N PRO A 602 -15.36 0.85 -24.43
CA PRO A 602 -13.99 1.30 -24.18
C PRO A 602 -13.88 2.83 -24.28
N ILE A 603 -13.23 3.44 -23.30
CA ILE A 603 -12.98 4.88 -23.28
C ILE A 603 -11.57 5.17 -23.79
N ASP A 604 -11.36 6.37 -24.34
CA ASP A 604 -10.03 6.96 -24.45
C ASP A 604 -9.62 7.48 -23.07
N ALA A 605 -8.83 6.70 -22.34
CA ALA A 605 -8.52 6.98 -20.96
C ALA A 605 -7.64 8.23 -20.76
N GLU A 606 -6.77 8.55 -21.73
CA GLU A 606 -5.95 9.78 -21.70
C GLU A 606 -6.81 11.03 -21.89
N LYS A 607 -7.69 11.01 -22.87
CA LYS A 607 -8.65 12.09 -23.11
C LYS A 607 -9.59 12.25 -21.91
N PHE A 608 -10.07 11.14 -21.34
CA PHE A 608 -10.96 11.14 -20.17
C PHE A 608 -10.30 11.80 -18.96
N GLU A 609 -9.06 11.42 -18.63
CA GLU A 609 -8.29 12.05 -17.55
C GLU A 609 -8.26 13.57 -17.73
N LYS A 610 -7.88 14.02 -18.93
CA LYS A 610 -7.81 15.45 -19.24
C LYS A 610 -9.17 16.15 -19.08
N GLU A 611 -10.24 15.59 -19.63
CA GLU A 611 -11.59 16.16 -19.55
C GLU A 611 -12.09 16.27 -18.09
N VAL A 612 -11.81 15.28 -17.26
CA VAL A 612 -12.17 15.30 -15.83
C VAL A 612 -11.40 16.39 -15.11
N LEU A 613 -10.07 16.46 -15.28
CA LEU A 613 -9.23 17.46 -14.61
C LEU A 613 -9.55 18.89 -15.06
N ASP A 614 -9.83 19.10 -16.35
CA ASP A 614 -10.29 20.39 -16.87
C ASP A 614 -11.64 20.79 -16.28
N LYS A 615 -12.58 19.84 -16.19
CA LYS A 615 -13.93 20.06 -15.63
C LYS A 615 -13.92 20.49 -14.17
N ILE A 616 -13.07 19.88 -13.34
CA ILE A 616 -12.93 20.28 -11.94
C ILE A 616 -12.15 21.60 -11.77
N GLY A 617 -11.53 22.11 -12.83
CA GLY A 617 -10.80 23.36 -12.86
C GLY A 617 -9.44 23.29 -12.18
N LEU A 618 -8.76 22.12 -12.23
CA LEU A 618 -7.39 21.97 -11.77
C LEU A 618 -6.49 22.97 -12.49
N ILE A 619 -5.69 23.70 -11.74
CA ILE A 619 -4.79 24.72 -12.31
C ILE A 619 -3.59 24.07 -13.01
N PRO A 620 -3.07 24.65 -14.10
CA PRO A 620 -2.00 24.04 -14.89
C PRO A 620 -0.66 23.92 -14.17
N GLU A 621 -0.49 24.63 -13.07
CA GLU A 621 0.69 24.58 -12.22
C GLU A 621 0.70 23.37 -11.26
N ILE A 622 -0.41 22.64 -11.17
CA ILE A 622 -0.57 21.43 -10.34
C ILE A 622 -0.94 20.26 -11.24
N THR A 623 -0.13 19.21 -11.22
CA THR A 623 -0.50 17.91 -11.80
C THR A 623 -1.27 17.11 -10.77
N VAL A 624 -2.24 16.32 -11.22
CA VAL A 624 -2.94 15.35 -10.34
C VAL A 624 -1.91 14.45 -9.64
N ARG A 625 -2.14 14.14 -8.36
CA ARG A 625 -1.19 13.37 -7.53
C ARG A 625 -0.73 12.07 -8.19
N TYR A 626 -1.63 11.39 -8.85
CA TYR A 626 -1.35 10.21 -9.67
C TYR A 626 -2.06 10.38 -11.02
N ARG A 627 -1.29 10.48 -12.10
CA ARG A 627 -1.86 10.32 -13.44
C ARG A 627 -2.30 8.87 -13.61
N SER A 628 -3.33 8.65 -14.38
CA SER A 628 -3.95 7.33 -14.53
C SER A 628 -2.97 6.20 -14.86
N PRO A 629 -1.93 6.37 -15.75
CA PRO A 629 -1.02 5.27 -16.09
C PRO A 629 -0.16 4.73 -14.96
N TYR A 630 -0.01 5.47 -13.86
CA TYR A 630 0.70 5.02 -12.66
C TYR A 630 -0.13 5.16 -11.38
N PHE A 631 -1.45 5.27 -11.48
CA PHE A 631 -2.34 5.32 -10.34
C PHE A 631 -2.59 3.91 -9.78
N GLY A 632 -1.54 3.32 -9.22
CA GLY A 632 -1.56 1.96 -8.69
C GLY A 632 -2.68 1.72 -7.69
N HIS A 633 -2.96 2.66 -6.77
CA HIS A 633 -4.02 2.53 -5.77
C HIS A 633 -5.36 2.05 -6.36
N ILE A 634 -5.77 2.61 -7.51
CA ILE A 634 -7.08 2.30 -8.10
C ILE A 634 -7.05 1.22 -9.18
N PHE A 635 -5.88 0.92 -9.76
CA PHE A 635 -5.79 -0.06 -10.85
C PHE A 635 -5.13 -1.39 -10.46
N ASN A 636 -4.27 -1.42 -9.42
CA ASN A 636 -3.71 -2.67 -8.90
C ASN A 636 -3.68 -2.79 -7.36
N GLY A 637 -4.06 -1.74 -6.62
CA GLY A 637 -3.93 -1.65 -5.15
C GLY A 637 -5.22 -1.79 -4.33
N GLY A 638 -6.38 -2.04 -4.91
CA GLY A 638 -7.62 -2.27 -4.15
C GLY A 638 -8.37 -1.02 -3.67
N TYR A 639 -7.96 0.20 -4.08
CA TYR A 639 -8.63 1.48 -3.78
C TYR A 639 -9.50 1.99 -4.95
N SER A 640 -9.94 1.13 -5.86
CA SER A 640 -10.84 1.52 -6.94
C SER A 640 -12.19 1.99 -6.40
N ALA A 641 -12.65 3.18 -6.82
CA ALA A 641 -13.75 3.93 -6.22
C ALA A 641 -13.58 4.11 -4.70
N GLY A 642 -12.34 4.19 -4.23
CA GLY A 642 -11.98 4.15 -2.82
C GLY A 642 -10.85 5.09 -2.42
N TYR A 643 -10.27 5.88 -3.35
CA TYR A 643 -9.19 6.79 -3.00
C TYR A 643 -9.66 7.95 -2.08
N TYR A 644 -10.94 8.29 -2.09
CA TYR A 644 -11.57 9.23 -1.15
C TYR A 644 -11.43 8.78 0.32
N ALA A 645 -11.19 7.50 0.56
CA ALA A 645 -11.13 6.89 1.90
C ALA A 645 -10.12 7.58 2.82
N TYR A 646 -8.98 8.00 2.28
CA TYR A 646 -7.98 8.79 3.04
C TYR A 646 -8.58 10.07 3.61
N THR A 647 -9.31 10.83 2.79
CA THR A 647 -9.95 12.08 3.24
C THR A 647 -11.14 11.82 4.16
N TRP A 648 -11.89 10.73 3.91
CA TRP A 648 -12.96 10.31 4.82
C TRP A 648 -12.40 10.00 6.21
N ALA A 649 -11.31 9.22 6.25
CA ALA A 649 -10.64 8.90 7.50
C ALA A 649 -9.93 10.10 8.14
N GLU A 650 -9.43 11.09 7.34
CA GLU A 650 -8.91 12.35 7.88
C GLU A 650 -9.98 13.14 8.67
N VAL A 651 -11.24 13.04 8.30
CA VAL A 651 -12.34 13.62 9.10
C VAL A 651 -12.47 12.90 10.45
N LEU A 652 -12.37 11.55 10.43
CA LEU A 652 -12.43 10.74 11.64
C LEU A 652 -11.23 11.00 12.55
N ASP A 653 -10.00 11.01 11.99
CA ASP A 653 -8.77 11.18 12.75
C ASP A 653 -8.65 12.58 13.38
N ALA A 654 -8.98 13.62 12.62
CA ALA A 654 -8.92 14.99 13.13
C ALA A 654 -9.86 15.19 14.35
N ASP A 655 -11.08 14.65 14.28
CA ASP A 655 -12.01 14.68 15.41
C ASP A 655 -11.59 13.70 16.53
N ALA A 656 -10.96 12.56 16.19
CA ALA A 656 -10.43 11.64 17.19
C ALA A 656 -9.26 12.25 17.98
N PHE A 657 -8.30 12.90 17.31
CA PHE A 657 -7.22 13.59 18.00
C PHE A 657 -7.72 14.82 18.79
N ALA A 658 -8.74 15.50 18.30
CA ALA A 658 -9.40 16.56 19.07
C ALA A 658 -9.95 16.04 20.41
N ALA A 659 -10.40 14.77 20.49
CA ALA A 659 -10.85 14.17 21.76
C ALA A 659 -9.73 14.06 22.80
N PHE A 660 -8.48 13.83 22.40
CA PHE A 660 -7.32 13.85 23.30
C PHE A 660 -7.01 15.29 23.71
N LYS A 661 -6.95 16.22 22.76
CA LYS A 661 -6.72 17.66 23.06
C LYS A 661 -7.74 18.28 24.00
N GLU A 662 -9.01 17.91 23.89
CA GLU A 662 -10.10 18.37 24.77
C GLU A 662 -9.84 18.00 26.24
N THR A 663 -9.03 16.99 26.55
CA THR A 663 -8.66 16.61 27.92
C THR A 663 -7.53 17.46 28.49
N GLY A 664 -6.78 18.19 27.67
CA GLY A 664 -5.56 18.90 28.03
C GLY A 664 -4.32 18.00 28.14
N ASP A 665 -4.44 16.71 27.81
CA ASP A 665 -3.35 15.72 27.82
C ASP A 665 -3.48 14.80 26.60
N ILE A 666 -2.54 14.92 25.65
CA ILE A 666 -2.52 14.10 24.43
C ILE A 666 -2.20 12.61 24.70
N PHE A 667 -1.77 12.28 25.90
CA PHE A 667 -1.54 10.90 26.38
C PHE A 667 -2.60 10.46 27.41
N ASN A 668 -3.74 11.14 27.48
CA ASN A 668 -4.79 10.83 28.45
C ASN A 668 -5.11 9.32 28.46
N PRO A 669 -4.94 8.63 29.61
CA PRO A 669 -5.04 7.17 29.67
C PRO A 669 -6.46 6.65 29.43
N GLU A 670 -7.49 7.43 29.80
CA GLU A 670 -8.89 7.02 29.58
C GLU A 670 -9.22 7.08 28.08
N LYS A 671 -8.75 8.12 27.36
CA LYS A 671 -8.95 8.23 25.92
C LYS A 671 -8.12 7.20 25.17
N ALA A 672 -6.87 6.95 25.56
CA ALA A 672 -6.02 5.92 25.01
C ALA A 672 -6.66 4.52 25.16
N LYS A 673 -7.15 4.21 26.36
CA LYS A 673 -7.88 2.97 26.61
C LYS A 673 -9.13 2.86 25.75
N ALA A 674 -9.95 3.91 25.70
CA ALA A 674 -11.16 3.92 24.89
C ALA A 674 -10.87 3.74 23.39
N PHE A 675 -9.78 4.33 22.86
CA PHE A 675 -9.35 4.14 21.46
C PHE A 675 -8.86 2.71 21.22
N ARG A 676 -8.03 2.14 22.12
CA ARG A 676 -7.60 0.75 22.04
C ARG A 676 -8.79 -0.21 22.03
N GLU A 677 -9.71 -0.08 23.00
CA GLU A 677 -10.82 -1.02 23.22
C GLU A 677 -11.92 -0.91 22.16
N ASN A 678 -12.17 0.28 21.58
CA ASN A 678 -13.28 0.48 20.63
C ASN A 678 -12.83 0.56 19.18
N ILE A 679 -11.55 0.88 18.89
CA ILE A 679 -11.02 1.01 17.52
C ILE A 679 -9.99 -0.09 17.25
N LEU A 680 -8.82 -0.06 17.92
CA LEU A 680 -7.68 -0.90 17.55
C LEU A 680 -7.94 -2.40 17.77
N SER A 681 -8.63 -2.77 18.85
CA SER A 681 -8.87 -4.19 19.17
C SER A 681 -10.05 -4.81 18.42
N ARG A 682 -10.87 -3.99 17.77
CA ARG A 682 -12.18 -4.43 17.29
C ARG A 682 -12.20 -4.89 15.83
N GLY A 683 -11.26 -4.43 15.00
CA GLY A 683 -11.33 -4.73 13.58
C GLY A 683 -12.73 -4.49 12.99
N GLY A 684 -13.21 -5.41 12.16
CA GLY A 684 -14.57 -5.40 11.59
C GLY A 684 -15.63 -6.11 12.42
N SER A 685 -15.43 -6.28 13.75
CA SER A 685 -16.34 -7.04 14.62
C SER A 685 -17.66 -6.34 14.96
N ASP A 686 -17.81 -5.04 14.61
CA ASP A 686 -19.05 -4.26 14.75
C ASP A 686 -19.10 -3.16 13.66
N ASP A 687 -20.22 -2.43 13.58
CA ASP A 687 -20.36 -1.28 12.67
C ASP A 687 -19.31 -0.20 12.99
N PRO A 688 -18.53 0.28 12.01
CA PRO A 688 -17.43 1.20 12.26
C PRO A 688 -17.89 2.55 12.84
N MET A 689 -19.05 3.08 12.43
CA MET A 689 -19.57 4.32 12.99
C MET A 689 -20.05 4.12 14.45
N LYS A 690 -20.57 2.95 14.77
CA LYS A 690 -20.93 2.58 16.15
C LYS A 690 -19.68 2.50 17.04
N LEU A 691 -18.62 1.85 16.58
CA LEU A 691 -17.33 1.77 17.28
C LEU A 691 -16.72 3.17 17.49
N TYR A 692 -16.74 3.99 16.46
CA TYR A 692 -16.30 5.39 16.55
C TYR A 692 -17.08 6.19 17.61
N LYS A 693 -18.42 6.08 17.61
CA LYS A 693 -19.26 6.75 18.62
C LYS A 693 -19.02 6.24 20.04
N GLN A 694 -18.68 4.96 20.22
CA GLN A 694 -18.31 4.42 21.54
C GLN A 694 -17.01 5.04 22.05
N PHE A 695 -16.04 5.30 21.18
CA PHE A 695 -14.83 6.04 21.52
C PHE A 695 -15.08 7.53 21.71
N ARG A 696 -15.74 8.20 20.76
CA ARG A 696 -15.81 9.66 20.67
C ARG A 696 -16.98 10.26 21.46
N GLY A 697 -18.08 9.53 21.60
CA GLY A 697 -19.33 9.96 22.21
C GLY A 697 -20.29 10.69 21.25
N LYS A 698 -19.87 10.97 20.01
CA LYS A 698 -20.63 11.67 18.97
C LYS A 698 -20.20 11.24 17.56
N GLU A 699 -20.93 11.67 16.54
CA GLU A 699 -20.48 11.55 15.15
C GLU A 699 -19.33 12.53 14.85
N PRO A 700 -18.42 12.18 13.91
CA PRO A 700 -17.31 13.06 13.55
C PRO A 700 -17.81 14.30 12.80
N GLY A 701 -17.17 15.45 13.08
CA GLY A 701 -17.37 16.69 12.32
C GLY A 701 -16.20 16.97 11.38
N ILE A 702 -16.43 17.68 10.28
CA ILE A 702 -15.37 18.06 9.33
C ILE A 702 -14.55 19.28 9.80
N GLU A 703 -15.09 20.05 10.75
CA GLU A 703 -14.48 21.30 11.22
C GLU A 703 -13.04 21.12 11.74
N PRO A 704 -12.71 20.10 12.56
CA PRO A 704 -11.33 19.86 13.00
C PRO A 704 -10.35 19.63 11.83
N LEU A 705 -10.79 18.95 10.77
CA LEU A 705 -9.97 18.78 9.57
C LEU A 705 -9.72 20.10 8.84
N LEU A 706 -10.76 20.89 8.62
CA LEU A 706 -10.64 22.20 7.94
C LEU A 706 -9.73 23.16 8.72
N GLU A 707 -9.80 23.14 10.07
CA GLU A 707 -8.88 23.89 10.93
C GLU A 707 -7.45 23.41 10.79
N ARG A 708 -7.22 22.12 10.91
CA ARG A 708 -5.89 21.50 10.78
C ARG A 708 -5.23 21.80 9.43
N LYS A 709 -6.00 21.83 8.35
CA LYS A 709 -5.53 22.14 6.99
C LYS A 709 -5.49 23.63 6.68
N GLY A 710 -5.86 24.52 7.62
CA GLY A 710 -5.94 25.96 7.36
C GLY A 710 -6.96 26.35 6.28
N LEU A 711 -7.97 25.51 6.05
CA LEU A 711 -9.02 25.69 5.03
C LEU A 711 -10.30 26.35 5.58
N LYS A 712 -10.39 26.56 6.89
CA LYS A 712 -11.53 27.25 7.53
C LYS A 712 -11.40 28.75 7.25
N LYS A 713 -12.46 29.36 6.69
CA LYS A 713 -12.57 30.80 6.47
C LYS A 713 -12.98 31.55 7.73
#